data_0ccc5edc48eb8431ceee4a297ca88a1c
#
_entry.id   0ccc5edc48eb8431ceee4a297ca88a1c
#
_cell.length_a   1.000
_cell.length_b   1.000
_cell.length_c   1.000
_cell.angle_alpha   90.00
_cell.angle_beta   90.00
_cell.angle_gamma   90.00
#
_symmetry.space_group_name_H-M   'P 1'
#
loop_
_entity.id
_entity.type
_entity.pdbx_description
1 polymer ?
#
loop_
_entity_poly.entity_id
_entity_poly.type
_entity_poly.pdbx_seq_one_letter_code
_entity_poly.pdbx_strand_id
1 'polypeptide(L)'
;MLRDREGTIVPEYKGALRDFGDQRVFKVGSYQLKAYLGENPSLALDAPYYYGEVQDIAIEKGKATTVTVGCKVANALATFEIVNQEVFDKRLKDYYVEVSAGGESVTWKPGDATHPYFKAGGRVTMALIGTSVETGQEGSYALNPIETVKAGVKYNYKLSMKASNVSLEVTTETQQEPITINETVPDSWLPKAKVFSEDFDENHVLTYTETADALSRAGIAYTALRPVQDVEFAFNFADKHLEHLNKTYLLSELSEEDRRALAAVNIVLPDLTAGSTEGVIDFAGVTSGMLTHDGGQDTDNIIAVRVKANDRWSDAGMYTIRTVKPVFKVGYYPGNVWTKEFTLNTLTADSVKTGNLDKFTDIAYEFSADGNSWEAMPGDLRKAGLSPGTSYYVRAKYRGEVPGEKVEVKTYEALSIPNSDFNAGYDVTYPKSENPLYTFKGDWIGTRNPLTCHTDGANAFYVSKSSTLPVVDGERNVAHMMTLGWGAGNTCSFGNKDYWLGNSVINHISAGIVCVGDYEAAGDVVNGKAAYIRPTSMSFVYKAAPYKDDEYLIEAYLENITGEVETIIGKAYLKSGTAYSSYQTQTLNFEYNNEHRNLPISHVKIIFKAGTKEDRDHLEDKFRDAKVPYGDAYIIGSQFWLDSFTLHYDK
;
A
#
# COMPACT_ATOMS: atom_id res chain seq x y z
N MET A 1 1.11 -24.54 29.88
CA MET A 1 0.06 -23.53 30.22
C MET A 1 0.26 -23.15 31.67
N LEU A 2 0.41 -21.90 31.96
CA LEU A 2 0.61 -21.38 33.31
C LEU A 2 -0.69 -20.70 33.78
N ARG A 3 -1.08 -20.94 35.05
CA ARG A 3 -2.26 -20.29 35.68
C ARG A 3 -1.84 -19.64 36.98
N ASP A 4 -2.51 -18.53 37.34
CA ASP A 4 -2.40 -17.96 38.67
C ASP A 4 -3.22 -18.75 39.71
N ARG A 5 -3.24 -18.28 40.95
CA ARG A 5 -3.92 -18.93 42.05
C ARG A 5 -5.45 -18.97 41.89
N GLU A 6 -6.02 -18.02 41.16
CA GLU A 6 -7.42 -17.94 40.81
C GLU A 6 -7.79 -18.84 39.61
N GLY A 7 -6.83 -19.55 39.04
CA GLY A 7 -7.01 -20.41 37.89
C GLY A 7 -7.04 -19.71 36.53
N THR A 8 -6.76 -18.39 36.49
CA THR A 8 -6.67 -17.61 35.26
C THR A 8 -5.40 -17.95 34.48
N ILE A 9 -5.52 -18.13 33.19
CA ILE A 9 -4.36 -18.37 32.32
C ILE A 9 -3.51 -17.11 32.28
N VAL A 10 -2.21 -17.23 32.54
CA VAL A 10 -1.23 -16.16 32.35
C VAL A 10 -0.93 -16.11 30.85
N PRO A 11 -1.41 -15.08 30.09
CA PRO A 11 -1.43 -15.10 28.62
C PRO A 11 -0.05 -15.25 27.98
N GLU A 12 0.96 -14.72 28.60
CA GLU A 12 2.35 -14.73 28.12
C GLU A 12 2.99 -16.13 28.14
N TYR A 13 2.26 -17.15 28.61
CA TYR A 13 2.78 -18.50 28.80
C TYR A 13 1.92 -19.64 28.29
N LYS A 14 1.11 -19.40 27.31
CA LYS A 14 0.47 -20.44 26.52
C LYS A 14 1.25 -20.60 25.22
N GLY A 15 2.20 -21.54 25.17
CA GLY A 15 3.03 -21.72 23.98
C GLY A 15 3.87 -22.99 24.04
N ALA A 16 4.73 -23.20 23.05
CA ALA A 16 5.61 -24.31 22.97
C ALA A 16 6.72 -24.22 24.05
N LEU A 17 7.18 -25.38 24.56
CA LEU A 17 8.20 -25.46 25.62
C LEU A 17 9.50 -24.73 25.22
N ARG A 18 9.90 -24.80 23.95
CA ARG A 18 11.10 -24.12 23.43
C ARG A 18 11.02 -22.60 23.56
N ASP A 19 9.82 -22.01 23.51
CA ASP A 19 9.62 -20.56 23.63
C ASP A 19 9.62 -20.10 25.09
N PHE A 20 9.59 -21.05 26.01
CA PHE A 20 9.61 -20.75 27.43
C PHE A 20 10.97 -20.20 27.87
N GLY A 21 12.06 -20.70 27.29
CA GLY A 21 13.44 -20.34 27.64
C GLY A 21 13.87 -20.87 29.00
N ASP A 22 15.16 -20.77 29.32
CA ASP A 22 15.73 -21.31 30.54
C ASP A 22 15.38 -20.50 31.79
N GLN A 23 15.08 -19.20 31.63
CA GLN A 23 14.74 -18.32 32.73
C GLN A 23 13.68 -17.30 32.31
N ARG A 24 12.68 -17.08 33.20
CA ARG A 24 11.65 -16.07 32.99
C ARG A 24 11.30 -15.32 34.26
N VAL A 25 10.88 -14.07 34.10
CA VAL A 25 10.50 -13.18 35.19
C VAL A 25 8.98 -13.15 35.30
N PHE A 26 8.48 -13.48 36.49
CA PHE A 26 7.07 -13.43 36.82
C PHE A 26 6.80 -12.42 37.93
N LYS A 27 5.56 -11.97 38.04
CA LYS A 27 5.10 -11.22 39.22
C LYS A 27 5.13 -12.15 40.44
N VAL A 28 5.37 -11.59 41.61
CA VAL A 28 5.27 -12.32 42.88
C VAL A 28 3.87 -12.88 43.03
N GLY A 29 3.78 -14.19 43.30
CA GLY A 29 2.49 -14.87 43.40
C GLY A 29 2.63 -16.39 43.44
N SER A 30 1.52 -17.07 43.54
CA SER A 30 1.41 -18.53 43.41
C SER A 30 0.91 -18.91 42.03
N TYR A 31 1.55 -19.89 41.41
CA TYR A 31 1.31 -20.29 40.04
C TYR A 31 1.08 -21.79 39.94
N GLN A 32 0.43 -22.20 38.84
CA GLN A 32 0.28 -23.58 38.45
C GLN A 32 0.89 -23.76 37.05
N LEU A 33 1.71 -24.77 36.87
CA LEU A 33 2.30 -25.09 35.57
C LEU A 33 1.76 -26.44 35.08
N LYS A 34 1.20 -26.44 33.86
CA LYS A 34 0.75 -27.64 33.15
C LYS A 34 1.60 -27.83 31.90
N ALA A 35 2.17 -29.01 31.76
CA ALA A 35 2.89 -29.41 30.57
C ALA A 35 2.18 -30.60 29.92
N TYR A 36 2.14 -30.63 28.60
CA TYR A 36 1.55 -31.74 27.86
C TYR A 36 2.21 -31.87 26.49
N LEU A 37 2.15 -33.10 25.95
CA LEU A 37 2.63 -33.45 24.63
C LEU A 37 1.61 -34.39 23.98
N GLY A 38 1.31 -34.16 22.70
CA GLY A 38 0.29 -34.89 21.94
C GLY A 38 -1.11 -34.30 22.10
N GLU A 39 -2.05 -34.87 21.38
CA GLU A 39 -3.47 -34.56 21.48
C GLU A 39 -4.18 -35.62 22.31
N ASN A 40 -5.29 -35.27 22.97
CA ASN A 40 -6.03 -36.19 23.81
C ASN A 40 -7.47 -36.32 23.29
N PRO A 41 -7.69 -36.86 22.07
CA PRO A 41 -8.98 -37.12 21.53
C PRO A 41 -9.70 -38.23 22.34
N SER A 42 -11.01 -38.37 22.14
CA SER A 42 -11.78 -39.45 22.76
C SER A 42 -11.27 -40.81 22.34
N LEU A 43 -10.89 -40.96 21.08
CA LEU A 43 -10.31 -42.17 20.48
C LEU A 43 -9.46 -41.76 19.26
N ALA A 44 -8.27 -42.35 19.13
CA ALA A 44 -7.45 -42.25 17.92
C ALA A 44 -6.43 -43.40 17.87
N LEU A 45 -5.92 -43.73 16.69
CA LEU A 45 -4.84 -44.68 16.53
C LEU A 45 -3.50 -44.00 16.79
N ASP A 46 -2.57 -44.67 17.47
CA ASP A 46 -1.20 -44.25 17.76
C ASP A 46 -1.05 -42.80 18.30
N ALA A 47 -1.99 -42.41 19.19
CA ALA A 47 -2.05 -41.05 19.73
C ALA A 47 -1.80 -41.01 21.26
N PRO A 48 -0.57 -41.28 21.74
CA PRO A 48 -0.26 -41.13 23.14
C PRO A 48 -0.30 -39.67 23.58
N TYR A 49 -0.85 -39.43 24.76
CA TYR A 49 -0.92 -38.12 25.38
C TYR A 49 -0.18 -38.09 26.70
N TYR A 50 0.76 -37.20 26.84
CA TYR A 50 1.54 -36.99 28.04
C TYR A 50 1.05 -35.73 28.75
N TYR A 51 0.91 -35.81 30.06
CA TYR A 51 0.49 -34.68 30.88
C TYR A 51 1.21 -34.67 32.23
N GLY A 52 1.60 -33.49 32.65
CA GLY A 52 2.15 -33.20 33.96
C GLY A 52 1.69 -31.87 34.49
N GLU A 53 1.59 -31.78 35.82
CA GLU A 53 1.13 -30.57 36.49
C GLU A 53 1.92 -30.37 37.78
N VAL A 54 2.31 -29.13 38.06
CA VAL A 54 2.85 -28.70 39.35
C VAL A 54 1.98 -27.56 39.85
N GLN A 55 1.43 -27.68 41.01
CA GLN A 55 0.61 -26.68 41.69
C GLN A 55 1.44 -25.92 42.75
N ASP A 56 0.90 -24.80 43.22
CA ASP A 56 1.46 -24.01 44.33
C ASP A 56 2.93 -23.56 44.11
N ILE A 57 3.31 -23.23 42.91
CA ILE A 57 4.64 -22.69 42.60
C ILE A 57 4.72 -21.26 43.13
N ALA A 58 5.45 -21.08 44.24
CA ALA A 58 5.63 -19.74 44.82
C ALA A 58 6.76 -18.99 44.09
N ILE A 59 6.44 -17.83 43.53
CA ILE A 59 7.39 -16.87 42.99
C ILE A 59 7.57 -15.74 44.00
N GLU A 60 8.80 -15.59 44.49
CA GLU A 60 9.17 -14.57 45.48
C GLU A 60 10.04 -13.48 44.87
N LYS A 61 9.99 -12.29 45.43
CA LYS A 61 10.75 -11.14 44.94
C LYS A 61 12.28 -11.41 45.04
N GLY A 62 12.95 -11.33 43.92
CA GLY A 62 14.41 -11.43 43.83
C GLY A 62 14.96 -12.86 44.04
N LYS A 63 14.09 -13.86 44.02
CA LYS A 63 14.51 -15.27 44.11
C LYS A 63 14.24 -15.99 42.80
N ALA A 64 15.11 -16.93 42.47
CA ALA A 64 14.92 -17.90 41.40
C ALA A 64 14.20 -19.13 41.94
N THR A 65 13.10 -19.52 41.28
CA THR A 65 12.38 -20.76 41.59
C THR A 65 12.59 -21.75 40.45
N THR A 66 13.16 -22.88 40.75
CA THR A 66 13.32 -24.00 39.79
C THR A 66 12.11 -24.92 39.91
N VAL A 67 11.46 -25.21 38.77
CA VAL A 67 10.29 -26.10 38.73
C VAL A 67 10.56 -27.23 37.76
N THR A 68 10.39 -28.46 38.23
CA THR A 68 10.46 -29.66 37.40
C THR A 68 9.05 -30.23 37.24
N VAL A 69 8.63 -30.40 36.00
CA VAL A 69 7.31 -31.01 35.67
C VAL A 69 7.56 -32.40 35.12
N GLY A 70 7.17 -33.42 35.88
CA GLY A 70 7.14 -34.80 35.39
C GLY A 70 5.88 -35.08 34.57
N CYS A 71 6.03 -35.26 33.29
CA CYS A 71 4.90 -35.68 32.44
C CYS A 71 4.77 -37.20 32.41
N LYS A 72 3.55 -37.68 32.52
CA LYS A 72 3.24 -39.11 32.45
C LYS A 72 2.20 -39.33 31.34
N VAL A 73 2.14 -40.58 30.84
CA VAL A 73 1.07 -40.94 29.91
C VAL A 73 -0.28 -40.72 30.61
N ALA A 74 -1.12 -39.86 30.04
CA ALA A 74 -2.37 -39.41 30.63
C ALA A 74 -3.63 -39.92 29.88
N ASN A 75 -3.41 -40.63 28.80
CA ASN A 75 -4.45 -41.45 28.16
C ASN A 75 -4.13 -42.95 28.35
N ALA A 76 -4.86 -43.81 27.71
CA ALA A 76 -4.64 -45.28 27.79
C ALA A 76 -4.67 -45.88 26.38
N LEU A 77 -4.22 -47.09 26.24
CA LEU A 77 -4.30 -47.81 24.96
C LEU A 77 -4.85 -49.23 25.16
N ALA A 78 -5.40 -49.80 24.09
CA ALA A 78 -5.67 -51.24 24.02
C ALA A 78 -4.73 -51.90 22.99
N THR A 79 -4.31 -53.12 23.32
CA THR A 79 -3.65 -54.02 22.38
C THR A 79 -4.41 -55.31 22.26
N PHE A 80 -4.39 -55.91 21.10
CA PHE A 80 -5.11 -57.15 20.82
C PHE A 80 -4.14 -58.20 20.32
N GLU A 81 -4.31 -59.41 20.82
CA GLU A 81 -3.55 -60.59 20.45
C GLU A 81 -4.50 -61.74 20.15
N ILE A 82 -4.36 -62.37 18.99
CA ILE A 82 -5.09 -63.59 18.67
C ILE A 82 -4.24 -64.79 19.11
N VAL A 83 -4.65 -65.46 20.17
CA VAL A 83 -3.85 -66.49 20.78
C VAL A 83 -3.78 -67.79 19.96
N ASN A 84 -4.84 -68.09 19.21
CA ASN A 84 -4.98 -69.30 18.40
C ASN A 84 -5.50 -68.95 17.00
N GLN A 85 -4.72 -68.25 16.23
CA GLN A 85 -5.00 -67.76 14.91
C GLN A 85 -5.60 -68.80 13.97
N GLU A 86 -5.04 -70.00 13.93
CA GLU A 86 -5.54 -71.10 13.09
C GLU A 86 -7.00 -71.48 13.38
N VAL A 87 -7.49 -71.34 14.62
CA VAL A 87 -8.87 -71.62 14.96
C VAL A 87 -9.80 -70.51 14.50
N PHE A 88 -9.34 -69.26 14.59
CA PHE A 88 -10.05 -68.12 14.07
C PHE A 88 -10.21 -68.21 12.54
N ASP A 89 -9.12 -68.47 11.81
CA ASP A 89 -9.09 -68.53 10.34
C ASP A 89 -9.96 -69.67 9.78
N LYS A 90 -10.14 -70.75 10.53
CA LYS A 90 -11.05 -71.85 10.16
C LYS A 90 -12.51 -71.51 10.31
N ARG A 91 -12.86 -70.54 11.16
CA ARG A 91 -14.24 -70.22 11.52
C ARG A 91 -14.71 -68.87 11.08
N LEU A 92 -13.80 -67.88 11.00
CA LEU A 92 -14.11 -66.51 10.63
C LEU A 92 -13.16 -66.08 9.50
N LYS A 93 -13.67 -65.30 8.60
CA LYS A 93 -12.94 -64.53 7.60
C LYS A 93 -13.21 -63.04 7.75
N ASP A 94 -12.32 -62.21 7.29
CA ASP A 94 -12.44 -60.74 7.29
C ASP A 94 -12.71 -60.15 8.69
N TYR A 95 -12.20 -60.78 9.73
CA TYR A 95 -12.50 -60.38 11.11
C TYR A 95 -11.57 -59.25 11.60
N TYR A 96 -12.15 -58.40 12.44
CA TYR A 96 -11.48 -57.25 13.03
C TYR A 96 -12.12 -56.91 14.38
N VAL A 97 -11.40 -56.10 15.17
CA VAL A 97 -11.96 -55.52 16.40
C VAL A 97 -12.32 -54.07 16.14
N GLU A 98 -13.58 -53.72 16.34
CA GLU A 98 -14.06 -52.35 16.38
C GLU A 98 -13.95 -51.81 17.79
N VAL A 99 -13.31 -50.66 17.96
CA VAL A 99 -13.15 -49.94 19.23
C VAL A 99 -13.89 -48.63 19.13
N SER A 100 -14.75 -48.31 20.09
CA SER A 100 -15.57 -47.10 20.07
C SER A 100 -15.47 -46.35 21.41
N ALA A 101 -15.25 -45.05 21.36
CA ALA A 101 -15.21 -44.15 22.52
C ALA A 101 -15.60 -42.72 22.11
N GLY A 102 -16.47 -42.08 22.91
CA GLY A 102 -16.84 -40.68 22.72
C GLY A 102 -17.51 -40.33 21.38
N GLY A 103 -18.16 -41.33 20.74
CA GLY A 103 -18.79 -41.17 19.42
C GLY A 103 -17.87 -41.45 18.21
N GLU A 104 -16.61 -41.72 18.45
CA GLU A 104 -15.64 -42.14 17.46
C GLU A 104 -15.47 -43.67 17.44
N SER A 105 -15.11 -44.24 16.29
CA SER A 105 -14.79 -45.66 16.14
C SER A 105 -13.53 -45.84 15.29
N VAL A 106 -12.68 -46.80 15.69
CA VAL A 106 -11.53 -47.27 14.92
C VAL A 106 -11.54 -48.78 14.82
N THR A 107 -10.92 -49.33 13.80
CA THR A 107 -10.79 -50.78 13.59
C THR A 107 -9.36 -51.21 13.79
N TRP A 108 -9.17 -52.38 14.41
CA TRP A 108 -7.92 -53.10 14.49
C TRP A 108 -8.06 -54.46 13.82
N LYS A 109 -7.15 -54.79 12.92
CA LYS A 109 -7.10 -56.12 12.26
C LYS A 109 -5.88 -56.89 12.75
N PRO A 110 -5.95 -58.24 12.74
CA PRO A 110 -4.80 -59.06 13.05
C PRO A 110 -3.59 -58.68 12.18
N GLY A 111 -2.46 -58.37 12.81
CA GLY A 111 -1.25 -57.88 12.12
C GLY A 111 -1.12 -56.35 12.01
N ASP A 112 -2.12 -55.59 12.41
CA ASP A 112 -2.00 -54.14 12.48
C ASP A 112 -0.97 -53.73 13.55
N ALA A 113 -0.03 -52.89 13.17
CA ALA A 113 0.97 -52.35 14.09
C ALA A 113 0.45 -51.13 14.89
N THR A 114 -0.71 -50.61 14.52
CA THR A 114 -1.34 -49.43 15.17
C THR A 114 -2.23 -49.85 16.34
N HIS A 115 -2.26 -49.01 17.36
CA HIS A 115 -3.06 -49.28 18.55
C HIS A 115 -4.06 -48.17 18.87
N PRO A 116 -5.29 -48.47 19.27
CA PRO A 116 -6.24 -47.45 19.68
C PRO A 116 -5.86 -46.88 21.06
N TYR A 117 -5.78 -45.56 21.11
CA TYR A 117 -5.61 -44.74 22.30
C TYR A 117 -6.90 -44.04 22.64
N PHE A 118 -7.22 -43.95 23.92
CA PHE A 118 -8.46 -43.31 24.37
C PHE A 118 -8.25 -42.47 25.63
N LYS A 119 -9.03 -41.41 25.71
CA LYS A 119 -8.97 -40.44 26.79
C LYS A 119 -9.36 -41.05 28.14
N ALA A 120 -8.59 -40.73 29.18
CA ALA A 120 -8.90 -41.16 30.54
C ALA A 120 -10.25 -40.60 31.03
N GLY A 121 -10.94 -41.38 31.86
CA GLY A 121 -12.24 -41.05 32.42
C GLY A 121 -13.44 -41.40 31.52
N GLY A 122 -13.20 -41.71 30.25
CA GLY A 122 -14.22 -42.14 29.32
C GLY A 122 -14.60 -43.63 29.44
N ARG A 123 -15.67 -44.02 28.76
CA ARG A 123 -16.06 -45.42 28.55
C ARG A 123 -15.65 -45.85 27.15
N VAL A 124 -15.09 -47.06 27.03
CA VAL A 124 -14.73 -47.68 25.75
C VAL A 124 -15.45 -48.98 25.57
N THR A 125 -16.07 -49.15 24.41
CA THR A 125 -16.70 -50.41 24.01
C THR A 125 -15.93 -51.02 22.85
N MET A 126 -15.93 -52.34 22.78
CA MET A 126 -15.22 -53.07 21.73
C MET A 126 -16.07 -54.26 21.29
N ALA A 127 -15.97 -54.58 20.01
CA ALA A 127 -16.62 -55.74 19.42
C ALA A 127 -15.69 -56.46 18.45
N LEU A 128 -15.62 -57.77 18.52
CA LEU A 128 -15.02 -58.58 17.46
C LEU A 128 -16.10 -58.79 16.38
N ILE A 129 -15.81 -58.37 15.19
CA ILE A 129 -16.69 -58.50 14.02
C ILE A 129 -16.00 -59.43 13.01
N GLY A 130 -16.75 -60.31 12.38
CA GLY A 130 -16.19 -61.21 11.36
C GLY A 130 -17.26 -61.99 10.63
N THR A 131 -16.95 -62.47 9.45
CA THR A 131 -17.85 -63.30 8.65
C THR A 131 -17.61 -64.77 8.90
N SER A 132 -18.62 -65.50 9.27
CA SER A 132 -18.54 -66.96 9.44
C SER A 132 -18.16 -67.66 8.15
N VAL A 133 -17.14 -68.49 8.20
CA VAL A 133 -16.70 -69.30 7.03
C VAL A 133 -17.78 -70.32 6.64
N GLU A 134 -18.50 -70.84 7.64
CA GLU A 134 -19.53 -71.90 7.43
C GLU A 134 -20.82 -71.34 6.83
N THR A 135 -21.30 -70.20 7.33
CA THR A 135 -22.61 -69.63 6.96
C THR A 135 -22.53 -68.45 6.02
N GLY A 136 -21.35 -67.82 5.86
CA GLY A 136 -21.17 -66.58 5.10
C GLY A 136 -21.82 -65.35 5.72
N GLN A 137 -22.35 -65.47 6.95
CA GLN A 137 -22.99 -64.34 7.65
C GLN A 137 -21.98 -63.59 8.52
N GLU A 138 -22.07 -62.26 8.52
CA GLU A 138 -21.34 -61.42 9.44
C GLU A 138 -21.93 -61.49 10.84
N GLY A 139 -21.08 -61.63 11.82
CA GLY A 139 -21.43 -61.66 13.24
C GLY A 139 -20.61 -60.65 14.03
N SER A 140 -21.20 -60.17 15.13
CA SER A 140 -20.56 -59.27 16.08
C SER A 140 -20.60 -59.87 17.48
N TYR A 141 -19.45 -59.88 18.14
CA TYR A 141 -19.33 -60.34 19.54
C TYR A 141 -18.76 -59.21 20.40
N ALA A 142 -19.59 -58.72 21.34
CA ALA A 142 -19.20 -57.66 22.26
C ALA A 142 -18.12 -58.16 23.22
N LEU A 143 -17.01 -57.47 23.27
CA LEU A 143 -15.93 -57.70 24.24
C LEU A 143 -16.24 -56.94 25.53
N ASN A 144 -15.56 -57.32 26.62
CA ASN A 144 -15.73 -56.63 27.90
C ASN A 144 -15.35 -55.15 27.76
N PRO A 145 -16.28 -54.23 28.04
CA PRO A 145 -16.02 -52.80 27.92
C PRO A 145 -15.07 -52.33 29.03
N ILE A 146 -14.37 -51.24 28.77
CA ILE A 146 -13.68 -50.48 29.81
C ILE A 146 -14.67 -49.42 30.29
N GLU A 147 -15.25 -49.62 31.46
CA GLU A 147 -16.29 -48.72 32.01
C GLU A 147 -15.74 -47.35 32.36
N THR A 148 -14.50 -47.32 32.86
CA THR A 148 -13.79 -46.07 33.13
C THR A 148 -12.31 -46.24 32.80
N VAL A 149 -11.86 -45.54 31.79
CA VAL A 149 -10.46 -45.53 31.35
C VAL A 149 -9.58 -44.92 32.42
N LYS A 150 -8.55 -45.62 32.83
CA LYS A 150 -7.51 -45.12 33.76
C LYS A 150 -6.31 -44.59 32.95
N ALA A 151 -5.83 -43.41 33.29
CA ALA A 151 -4.65 -42.83 32.68
C ALA A 151 -3.40 -43.72 32.87
N GLY A 152 -2.56 -43.81 31.83
CA GLY A 152 -1.30 -44.58 31.86
C GLY A 152 -1.48 -46.10 31.89
N VAL A 153 -2.68 -46.61 31.59
CA VAL A 153 -2.95 -48.05 31.58
C VAL A 153 -2.93 -48.59 30.15
N LYS A 154 -2.26 -49.74 29.99
CA LYS A 154 -2.33 -50.57 28.80
C LYS A 154 -3.31 -51.73 29.04
N TYR A 155 -4.36 -51.81 28.26
CA TYR A 155 -5.34 -52.87 28.27
C TYR A 155 -5.00 -53.91 27.21
N ASN A 156 -4.53 -55.11 27.64
CA ASN A 156 -4.18 -56.19 26.72
C ASN A 156 -5.36 -57.15 26.53
N TYR A 157 -5.89 -57.24 25.35
CA TYR A 157 -6.96 -58.19 25.01
C TYR A 157 -6.33 -59.40 24.32
N LYS A 158 -6.47 -60.57 24.96
CA LYS A 158 -6.12 -61.87 24.37
C LYS A 158 -7.38 -62.56 23.92
N LEU A 159 -7.52 -62.68 22.62
CA LEU A 159 -8.70 -63.28 21.99
C LEU A 159 -8.39 -64.75 21.70
N SER A 160 -9.20 -65.65 22.21
CA SER A 160 -9.09 -67.07 21.95
C SER A 160 -10.44 -67.69 21.61
N MET A 161 -10.45 -68.69 20.73
CA MET A 161 -11.64 -69.43 20.35
C MET A 161 -11.44 -70.90 20.68
N LYS A 162 -12.40 -71.52 21.37
CA LYS A 162 -12.37 -72.95 21.66
C LYS A 162 -12.68 -73.79 20.43
N ALA A 163 -11.89 -74.80 20.16
CA ALA A 163 -12.08 -75.69 19.00
C ALA A 163 -13.33 -76.51 19.05
N SER A 164 -13.85 -76.76 20.26
CA SER A 164 -14.97 -77.72 20.49
C SER A 164 -16.39 -77.10 20.60
N ASN A 165 -16.49 -75.78 20.73
CA ASN A 165 -17.72 -75.03 20.86
C ASN A 165 -17.71 -73.70 20.14
N VAL A 166 -18.87 -73.21 19.71
CA VAL A 166 -19.11 -71.94 19.08
C VAL A 166 -18.95 -70.75 20.06
N SER A 167 -18.33 -70.95 21.23
CA SER A 167 -18.11 -69.90 22.22
C SER A 167 -16.76 -69.27 22.06
N LEU A 168 -16.74 -67.98 21.85
CA LEU A 168 -15.55 -67.13 21.88
C LEU A 168 -15.20 -66.83 23.35
N GLU A 169 -14.03 -67.19 23.82
CA GLU A 169 -13.51 -66.83 25.13
C GLU A 169 -12.52 -65.67 24.99
N VAL A 170 -12.84 -64.57 25.65
CA VAL A 170 -11.99 -63.37 25.68
C VAL A 170 -11.38 -63.24 27.05
N THR A 171 -10.07 -63.25 27.13
CA THR A 171 -9.32 -62.95 28.36
C THR A 171 -8.72 -61.55 28.21
N THR A 172 -8.82 -60.74 29.25
CA THR A 172 -8.24 -59.41 29.31
C THR A 172 -7.18 -59.33 30.38
N GLU A 173 -6.04 -58.76 30.05
CA GLU A 173 -5.01 -58.43 31.02
C GLU A 173 -4.85 -56.93 31.08
N THR A 174 -4.75 -56.35 32.27
CA THR A 174 -4.52 -54.93 32.47
C THR A 174 -3.19 -54.70 33.17
N GLN A 175 -2.38 -53.84 32.61
CA GLN A 175 -1.16 -53.33 33.27
C GLN A 175 -1.50 -51.99 33.96
N GLN A 176 -1.29 -51.94 35.29
CA GLN A 176 -1.72 -50.77 36.08
C GLN A 176 -0.61 -49.73 36.34
N GLU A 177 0.60 -49.90 35.87
CA GLU A 177 1.67 -48.94 36.18
C GLU A 177 1.62 -47.71 35.26
N PRO A 178 1.62 -46.49 35.83
CA PRO A 178 1.74 -45.29 35.04
C PRO A 178 3.14 -45.25 34.42
N ILE A 179 3.21 -45.10 33.10
CA ILE A 179 4.46 -45.02 32.36
C ILE A 179 4.99 -43.58 32.42
N THR A 180 6.22 -43.41 32.93
CA THR A 180 6.91 -42.12 32.96
C THR A 180 7.71 -41.97 31.69
N ILE A 181 7.71 -40.79 31.10
CA ILE A 181 8.35 -40.48 29.79
C ILE A 181 9.83 -40.86 29.69
N ASN A 182 10.51 -41.02 30.82
CA ASN A 182 11.96 -40.95 30.81
C ASN A 182 12.69 -42.23 30.45
N GLU A 183 12.19 -43.46 30.61
CA GLU A 183 13.01 -44.65 30.29
C GLU A 183 12.23 -45.96 30.02
N THR A 184 10.95 -46.05 30.28
CA THR A 184 10.19 -47.32 30.25
C THR A 184 8.98 -47.37 29.34
N VAL A 185 8.74 -46.32 28.55
CA VAL A 185 7.64 -46.27 27.58
C VAL A 185 8.02 -47.16 26.41
N PRO A 186 7.22 -48.19 26.07
CA PRO A 186 7.43 -48.94 24.85
C PRO A 186 7.43 -48.03 23.62
N ASP A 187 8.31 -48.26 22.70
CA ASP A 187 8.43 -47.39 21.51
C ASP A 187 7.15 -47.31 20.67
N SER A 188 6.33 -48.37 20.71
CA SER A 188 4.98 -48.38 20.10
C SER A 188 3.99 -47.36 20.72
N TRP A 189 4.28 -46.87 21.93
CA TRP A 189 3.48 -45.88 22.62
C TRP A 189 3.90 -44.44 22.34
N LEU A 190 5.05 -44.25 21.77
CA LEU A 190 5.53 -42.91 21.43
C LEU A 190 4.80 -42.37 20.21
N PRO A 191 4.44 -41.08 20.21
CA PRO A 191 3.95 -40.43 19.00
C PRO A 191 5.02 -40.49 17.90
N LYS A 192 4.56 -40.43 16.64
CA LYS A 192 5.45 -40.20 15.51
C LYS A 192 6.18 -38.87 15.69
N ALA A 193 7.34 -38.75 15.07
CA ALA A 193 8.01 -37.45 14.93
C ALA A 193 7.05 -36.46 14.29
N LYS A 194 7.17 -35.19 14.67
CA LYS A 194 6.32 -34.11 14.17
C LYS A 194 7.18 -33.15 13.36
N VAL A 195 6.68 -32.79 12.17
CA VAL A 195 7.19 -31.68 11.36
C VAL A 195 6.24 -30.50 11.53
N PHE A 196 6.79 -29.32 11.75
CA PHE A 196 6.02 -28.09 11.95
C PHE A 196 6.85 -26.87 11.61
N SER A 197 6.20 -25.74 11.45
CA SER A 197 6.85 -24.44 11.36
C SER A 197 6.01 -23.40 12.09
N GLU A 198 6.69 -22.42 12.69
CA GLU A 198 6.07 -21.23 13.26
C GLU A 198 6.25 -20.00 12.37
N ASP A 199 7.01 -20.16 11.30
CA ASP A 199 7.34 -19.10 10.38
C ASP A 199 6.35 -19.04 9.19
N PHE A 200 5.69 -20.16 8.90
CA PHE A 200 4.69 -20.30 7.87
C PHE A 200 3.28 -20.08 8.46
N ASP A 201 2.36 -19.58 7.65
CA ASP A 201 0.97 -19.36 8.05
C ASP A 201 0.20 -20.67 8.29
N GLU A 202 -1.09 -20.57 8.61
CA GLU A 202 -1.99 -21.71 8.86
C GLU A 202 -2.18 -22.64 7.64
N ASN A 203 -1.90 -22.14 6.44
CA ASN A 203 -1.92 -22.88 5.18
C ASN A 203 -0.55 -23.39 4.78
N HIS A 204 0.45 -23.27 5.65
CA HIS A 204 1.84 -23.59 5.42
C HIS A 204 2.46 -22.75 4.27
N VAL A 205 2.04 -21.51 4.09
CA VAL A 205 2.60 -20.57 3.12
C VAL A 205 3.39 -19.49 3.82
N LEU A 206 4.58 -19.21 3.30
CA LEU A 206 5.42 -18.09 3.70
C LEU A 206 5.66 -17.22 2.48
N THR A 207 5.30 -15.93 2.56
CA THR A 207 5.44 -15.02 1.44
C THR A 207 6.74 -14.24 1.52
N TYR A 208 7.49 -14.25 0.43
CA TYR A 208 8.68 -13.44 0.22
C TYR A 208 8.45 -12.45 -0.93
N THR A 209 8.80 -11.20 -0.73
CA THR A 209 8.78 -10.20 -1.81
C THR A 209 10.14 -10.19 -2.52
N GLU A 210 10.16 -10.43 -3.81
CA GLU A 210 11.35 -10.28 -4.64
C GLU A 210 11.96 -8.89 -4.43
N THR A 211 13.29 -8.79 -4.32
CA THR A 211 14.06 -7.59 -3.95
C THR A 211 14.01 -7.20 -2.46
N ALA A 212 13.24 -7.85 -1.62
CA ALA A 212 13.33 -7.65 -0.18
C ALA A 212 14.66 -8.21 0.37
N ASP A 213 14.99 -7.87 1.61
CA ASP A 213 16.05 -8.56 2.32
C ASP A 213 15.65 -10.03 2.57
N ALA A 214 16.65 -10.90 2.74
CA ALA A 214 16.39 -12.27 3.15
C ALA A 214 15.46 -12.27 4.37
N LEU A 215 14.52 -13.20 4.39
CA LEU A 215 13.69 -13.38 5.57
C LEU A 215 14.57 -13.66 6.78
N SER A 216 14.20 -13.14 7.92
CA SER A 216 14.93 -13.42 9.16
C SER A 216 14.68 -14.84 9.69
N ARG A 217 13.57 -15.45 9.26
CA ARG A 217 13.12 -16.79 9.67
C ARG A 217 12.33 -17.44 8.53
N ALA A 218 12.68 -18.68 8.21
CA ALA A 218 11.96 -19.54 7.28
C ALA A 218 12.29 -21.01 7.61
N GLY A 219 12.17 -21.37 8.87
CA GLY A 219 12.55 -22.68 9.38
C GLY A 219 11.41 -23.68 9.31
N ILE A 220 11.68 -24.89 8.82
CA ILE A 220 10.84 -26.06 8.98
C ILE A 220 11.47 -26.92 10.05
N ALA A 221 10.82 -26.94 11.21
CA ALA A 221 11.31 -27.63 12.38
C ALA A 221 10.72 -29.04 12.49
N TYR A 222 11.45 -29.90 13.18
CA TYR A 222 10.94 -31.20 13.55
C TYR A 222 11.31 -31.54 15.00
N THR A 223 10.51 -32.40 15.61
CA THR A 223 10.76 -32.93 16.96
C THR A 223 10.31 -34.37 17.06
N ALA A 224 11.02 -35.14 17.89
CA ALA A 224 10.74 -36.53 18.19
C ALA A 224 11.04 -36.83 19.65
N LEU A 225 10.43 -37.88 20.21
CA LEU A 225 10.75 -38.35 21.58
C LEU A 225 11.87 -39.36 21.63
N ARG A 226 12.37 -39.79 20.50
CA ARG A 226 13.54 -40.67 20.34
C ARG A 226 14.48 -40.04 19.33
N PRO A 227 15.76 -40.45 19.35
CA PRO A 227 16.72 -39.93 18.39
C PRO A 227 16.22 -40.02 16.95
N VAL A 228 16.39 -38.92 16.24
CA VAL A 228 16.07 -38.85 14.80
C VAL A 228 17.08 -39.73 14.05
N GLN A 229 16.54 -40.62 13.22
CA GLN A 229 17.32 -41.55 12.40
C GLN A 229 17.64 -40.96 11.03
N ASP A 230 16.67 -40.22 10.47
CA ASP A 230 16.84 -39.55 9.18
C ASP A 230 15.81 -38.43 8.97
N VAL A 231 16.10 -37.53 8.01
CA VAL A 231 15.22 -36.49 7.54
C VAL A 231 15.17 -36.59 6.02
N GLU A 232 13.96 -36.77 5.47
CA GLU A 232 13.74 -36.70 4.04
C GLU A 232 13.13 -35.33 3.72
N PHE A 233 13.70 -34.66 2.74
CA PHE A 233 13.14 -33.44 2.20
C PHE A 233 13.15 -33.45 0.68
N ALA A 234 12.11 -32.91 0.07
CA ALA A 234 11.96 -32.87 -1.38
C ALA A 234 11.55 -31.47 -1.81
N PHE A 235 12.16 -30.99 -2.89
CA PHE A 235 11.87 -29.70 -3.46
C PHE A 235 11.14 -29.83 -4.77
N ASN A 236 10.15 -28.95 -4.97
CA ASN A 236 9.52 -28.65 -6.23
C ASN A 236 9.44 -27.13 -6.36
N PHE A 237 10.59 -26.51 -6.62
CA PHE A 237 10.72 -25.09 -6.83
C PHE A 237 10.25 -24.72 -8.24
N ALA A 238 9.29 -23.81 -8.34
CA ALA A 238 8.88 -23.21 -9.60
C ALA A 238 9.84 -22.10 -10.03
N ASP A 239 10.68 -21.60 -9.13
CA ASP A 239 11.76 -20.68 -9.46
C ASP A 239 12.82 -21.38 -10.35
N LYS A 240 12.94 -20.91 -11.60
CA LYS A 240 13.87 -21.48 -12.61
C LYS A 240 15.33 -21.48 -12.19
N HIS A 241 15.72 -20.55 -11.30
CA HIS A 241 17.09 -20.50 -10.78
C HIS A 241 17.37 -21.61 -9.76
N LEU A 242 16.32 -22.12 -9.10
CA LEU A 242 16.41 -23.18 -8.09
C LEU A 242 15.98 -24.55 -8.61
N GLU A 243 15.49 -24.65 -9.87
CA GLU A 243 14.97 -25.89 -10.47
C GLU A 243 15.98 -27.04 -10.43
N HIS A 244 17.26 -26.75 -10.51
CA HIS A 244 18.35 -27.75 -10.43
C HIS A 244 18.41 -28.47 -9.07
N LEU A 245 17.75 -27.97 -8.03
CA LEU A 245 17.62 -28.58 -6.72
C LEU A 245 16.39 -29.49 -6.58
N ASN A 246 15.51 -29.54 -7.59
CA ASN A 246 14.26 -30.30 -7.55
C ASN A 246 14.49 -31.81 -7.58
N LYS A 247 14.62 -32.39 -6.39
CA LYS A 247 14.69 -33.83 -6.14
C LYS A 247 14.38 -34.14 -4.67
N THR A 248 14.33 -35.43 -4.35
CA THR A 248 14.23 -35.90 -2.95
C THR A 248 15.61 -36.16 -2.40
N TYR A 249 15.85 -35.74 -1.18
CA TYR A 249 17.09 -35.90 -0.42
C TYR A 249 16.82 -36.69 0.84
N LEU A 250 17.78 -37.53 1.22
CA LEU A 250 17.90 -38.13 2.56
C LEU A 250 19.10 -37.50 3.24
N LEU A 251 18.90 -36.94 4.41
CA LEU A 251 19.94 -36.18 5.12
C LEU A 251 21.13 -37.06 5.49
N SER A 252 20.85 -38.34 5.85
CA SER A 252 21.91 -39.35 6.16
C SER A 252 22.73 -39.77 4.95
N GLU A 253 22.17 -39.68 3.75
CA GLU A 253 22.79 -40.13 2.47
C GLU A 253 23.21 -38.96 1.59
N LEU A 254 23.19 -37.74 2.12
CA LEU A 254 23.40 -36.53 1.32
C LEU A 254 24.86 -36.46 0.82
N SER A 255 25.01 -36.41 -0.49
CA SER A 255 26.34 -36.30 -1.13
C SER A 255 27.01 -34.96 -0.84
N GLU A 256 28.33 -34.90 -0.92
CA GLU A 256 29.10 -33.65 -0.78
C GLU A 256 28.77 -32.63 -1.89
N GLU A 257 28.36 -33.09 -3.07
CA GLU A 257 27.90 -32.24 -4.17
C GLU A 257 26.57 -31.59 -3.79
N ASP A 258 25.61 -32.36 -3.29
CA ASP A 258 24.32 -31.85 -2.84
C ASP A 258 24.46 -30.87 -1.66
N ARG A 259 25.31 -31.20 -0.68
CA ARG A 259 25.59 -30.29 0.42
C ARG A 259 26.12 -28.94 -0.07
N ARG A 260 27.03 -28.97 -1.03
CA ARG A 260 27.58 -27.74 -1.63
C ARG A 260 26.51 -26.98 -2.44
N ALA A 261 25.68 -27.69 -3.20
CA ALA A 261 24.60 -27.06 -3.97
C ALA A 261 23.58 -26.36 -3.07
N LEU A 262 23.15 -27.01 -2.00
CA LEU A 262 22.23 -26.45 -1.02
C LEU A 262 22.85 -25.27 -0.24
N ALA A 263 24.09 -25.40 0.18
CA ALA A 263 24.83 -24.34 0.87
C ALA A 263 25.08 -23.13 -0.04
N ALA A 264 25.31 -23.33 -1.34
CA ALA A 264 25.52 -22.25 -2.31
C ALA A 264 24.31 -21.32 -2.46
N VAL A 265 23.11 -21.84 -2.19
CA VAL A 265 21.87 -21.06 -2.16
C VAL A 265 21.43 -20.70 -0.73
N ASN A 266 22.29 -20.89 0.26
CA ASN A 266 22.04 -20.59 1.67
C ASN A 266 20.86 -21.38 2.29
N ILE A 267 20.62 -22.62 1.87
CA ILE A 267 19.78 -23.56 2.62
C ILE A 267 20.63 -24.18 3.71
N VAL A 268 20.23 -24.03 4.97
CA VAL A 268 20.95 -24.55 6.11
C VAL A 268 20.29 -25.83 6.61
N LEU A 269 21.07 -26.90 6.65
CA LEU A 269 20.59 -28.20 7.10
C LEU A 269 21.01 -28.46 8.56
N PRO A 270 20.21 -29.19 9.33
CA PRO A 270 20.58 -29.62 10.66
C PRO A 270 21.64 -30.75 10.60
N ASP A 271 22.43 -30.86 11.64
CA ASP A 271 23.31 -32.00 11.81
C ASP A 271 22.57 -33.18 12.45
N LEU A 272 22.63 -34.35 11.82
CA LEU A 272 22.19 -35.61 12.45
C LEU A 272 23.24 -36.11 13.46
N THR A 273 23.32 -35.42 14.60
CA THR A 273 24.17 -35.90 15.72
C THR A 273 23.48 -37.03 16.45
N ALA A 274 24.28 -38.01 16.85
CA ALA A 274 23.78 -39.18 17.61
C ALA A 274 23.04 -38.71 18.89
N GLY A 275 21.76 -39.05 18.99
CA GLY A 275 20.90 -38.68 20.12
C GLY A 275 20.07 -37.41 19.90
N SER A 276 20.21 -36.69 18.80
CA SER A 276 19.35 -35.52 18.49
C SER A 276 17.90 -35.91 18.33
N THR A 277 16.98 -35.17 18.98
CA THR A 277 15.56 -35.37 18.93
C THR A 277 14.82 -34.25 18.22
N GLU A 278 15.51 -33.22 17.78
CA GLU A 278 14.96 -32.04 17.11
C GLU A 278 15.95 -31.47 16.11
N GLY A 279 15.47 -30.66 15.20
CA GLY A 279 16.26 -29.91 14.24
C GLY A 279 15.42 -28.99 13.40
N VAL A 280 16.08 -28.17 12.60
CA VAL A 280 15.46 -27.20 11.73
C VAL A 280 16.18 -27.21 10.39
N ILE A 281 15.43 -27.27 9.29
CA ILE A 281 15.95 -26.91 7.97
C ILE A 281 15.58 -25.44 7.77
N ASP A 282 16.59 -24.59 7.59
CA ASP A 282 16.37 -23.15 7.48
C ASP A 282 16.51 -22.69 6.02
N PHE A 283 15.45 -22.07 5.53
CA PHE A 283 15.33 -21.51 4.19
C PHE A 283 15.42 -19.98 4.16
N ALA A 284 15.68 -19.32 5.29
CA ALA A 284 15.72 -17.86 5.35
C ALA A 284 16.71 -17.28 4.33
N GLY A 285 17.91 -17.85 4.26
CA GLY A 285 18.98 -17.36 3.38
C GLY A 285 18.67 -17.48 1.89
N VAL A 286 17.98 -18.54 1.45
CA VAL A 286 17.68 -18.74 0.03
C VAL A 286 16.67 -17.72 -0.50
N THR A 287 15.84 -17.16 0.36
CA THR A 287 14.79 -16.22 -0.05
C THR A 287 15.34 -14.99 -0.76
N SER A 288 16.52 -14.49 -0.37
CA SER A 288 17.11 -13.30 -1.01
C SER A 288 17.46 -13.48 -2.50
N GLY A 289 17.51 -14.72 -2.98
CA GLY A 289 17.76 -15.05 -4.38
C GLY A 289 16.53 -15.51 -5.16
N MET A 290 15.38 -15.63 -4.49
CA MET A 290 14.14 -16.09 -5.13
C MET A 290 13.54 -15.01 -6.03
N LEU A 291 13.12 -15.42 -7.22
CA LEU A 291 12.57 -14.56 -8.26
C LEU A 291 11.14 -14.97 -8.62
N THR A 292 10.37 -13.98 -9.08
CA THR A 292 9.12 -14.22 -9.78
C THR A 292 9.38 -14.49 -11.26
N HIS A 293 8.48 -15.16 -11.96
CA HIS A 293 8.58 -15.46 -13.38
C HIS A 293 7.33 -15.01 -14.15
N ASP A 294 7.36 -15.18 -15.47
CA ASP A 294 6.21 -14.93 -16.35
C ASP A 294 5.55 -13.55 -16.18
N GLY A 295 6.40 -12.50 -16.15
CA GLY A 295 5.92 -11.11 -15.99
C GLY A 295 5.67 -10.69 -14.55
N GLY A 296 6.26 -11.37 -13.57
CA GLY A 296 6.12 -11.09 -12.15
C GLY A 296 4.89 -11.75 -11.53
N GLN A 297 4.50 -12.93 -12.03
CA GLN A 297 3.49 -13.76 -11.38
C GLN A 297 4.07 -14.42 -10.13
N ASP A 298 3.19 -14.67 -9.16
CA ASP A 298 3.57 -15.35 -7.93
C ASP A 298 4.18 -16.71 -8.25
N THR A 299 5.30 -17.02 -7.62
CA THR A 299 6.08 -18.23 -7.85
C THR A 299 6.08 -19.08 -6.58
N ASP A 300 5.42 -20.24 -6.65
CA ASP A 300 5.29 -21.15 -5.51
C ASP A 300 6.43 -22.16 -5.49
N ASN A 301 7.25 -22.09 -4.45
CA ASN A 301 8.38 -22.99 -4.20
C ASN A 301 7.97 -23.98 -3.11
N ILE A 302 7.67 -25.22 -3.50
CA ILE A 302 7.11 -26.24 -2.62
C ILE A 302 8.23 -27.07 -1.99
N ILE A 303 8.11 -27.30 -0.68
CA ILE A 303 9.03 -28.05 0.15
C ILE A 303 8.23 -29.11 0.89
N ALA A 304 8.58 -30.37 0.74
CA ALA A 304 8.03 -31.48 1.53
C ALA A 304 9.08 -31.97 2.51
N VAL A 305 8.72 -32.18 3.76
CA VAL A 305 9.64 -32.68 4.80
C VAL A 305 8.95 -33.77 5.59
N ARG A 306 9.64 -34.88 5.83
CA ARG A 306 9.27 -35.90 6.82
C ARG A 306 10.47 -36.41 7.58
N VAL A 307 10.26 -36.91 8.77
CA VAL A 307 11.32 -37.27 9.71
C VAL A 307 11.13 -38.71 10.18
N LYS A 308 12.20 -39.45 10.20
CA LYS A 308 12.23 -40.83 10.70
C LYS A 308 12.79 -40.86 12.13
N ALA A 309 11.98 -41.38 13.04
CA ALA A 309 12.40 -41.66 14.39
C ALA A 309 11.71 -42.96 14.85
N ASN A 310 12.41 -43.75 15.59
CA ASN A 310 11.88 -45.02 16.12
C ASN A 310 11.34 -45.92 14.99
N ASP A 311 12.12 -46.06 13.89
CA ASP A 311 11.81 -46.83 12.68
C ASP A 311 10.49 -46.46 11.97
N ARG A 312 9.90 -45.30 12.31
CA ARG A 312 8.67 -44.76 11.72
C ARG A 312 8.89 -43.39 11.13
N TRP A 313 8.37 -43.18 9.94
CA TRP A 313 8.27 -41.85 9.31
C TRP A 313 7.12 -41.04 9.90
N SER A 314 7.34 -39.76 10.09
CA SER A 314 6.26 -38.78 10.31
C SER A 314 5.37 -38.69 9.07
N ASP A 315 4.20 -38.08 9.24
CA ASP A 315 3.48 -37.58 8.10
C ASP A 315 4.29 -36.46 7.42
N ALA A 316 4.18 -36.33 6.09
CA ALA A 316 4.89 -35.32 5.37
C ALA A 316 4.28 -33.93 5.61
N GLY A 317 5.08 -32.98 6.06
CA GLY A 317 4.74 -31.56 6.09
C GLY A 317 4.99 -30.96 4.72
N MET A 318 3.98 -30.33 4.13
CA MET A 318 4.10 -29.60 2.86
C MET A 318 4.10 -28.11 3.17
N TYR A 319 5.13 -27.41 2.68
CA TYR A 319 5.33 -25.97 2.89
C TYR A 319 5.58 -25.27 1.56
N THR A 320 5.14 -24.03 1.45
CA THR A 320 5.32 -23.22 0.24
C THR A 320 5.96 -21.90 0.58
N ILE A 321 7.10 -21.60 -0.03
CA ILE A 321 7.64 -20.24 -0.07
C ILE A 321 7.13 -19.60 -1.36
N ARG A 322 6.18 -18.67 -1.21
CA ARG A 322 5.61 -17.92 -2.32
C ARG A 322 6.41 -16.65 -2.56
N THR A 323 7.09 -16.58 -3.69
CA THR A 323 7.74 -15.35 -4.12
C THR A 323 6.74 -14.47 -4.85
N VAL A 324 6.58 -13.23 -4.39
CA VAL A 324 5.71 -12.23 -5.01
C VAL A 324 6.52 -11.07 -5.56
N LYS A 325 6.04 -10.42 -6.60
CA LYS A 325 6.72 -9.26 -7.19
C LYS A 325 6.75 -8.07 -6.25
N PRO A 326 7.77 -7.23 -6.32
CA PRO A 326 7.79 -5.96 -5.60
C PRO A 326 6.73 -5.00 -6.16
N VAL A 327 6.22 -4.15 -5.29
CA VAL A 327 5.28 -3.09 -5.66
C VAL A 327 6.03 -1.77 -5.74
N PHE A 328 6.13 -1.23 -6.96
CA PHE A 328 6.85 0.02 -7.24
C PHE A 328 6.18 0.79 -8.38
N LYS A 329 6.40 2.08 -8.44
CA LYS A 329 5.89 2.95 -9.48
C LYS A 329 6.90 4.03 -9.84
N VAL A 330 6.94 4.42 -11.11
CA VAL A 330 7.68 5.58 -11.55
C VAL A 330 7.02 6.86 -11.03
N GLY A 331 7.81 7.87 -10.74
CA GLY A 331 7.35 9.20 -10.35
C GLY A 331 7.67 10.26 -11.41
N TYR A 332 6.98 11.37 -11.30
CA TYR A 332 7.31 12.61 -12.01
C TYR A 332 6.88 13.80 -11.17
N TYR A 333 7.49 14.95 -11.42
CA TYR A 333 7.02 16.20 -10.85
C TYR A 333 6.05 16.88 -11.83
N PRO A 334 4.93 17.45 -11.39
CA PRO A 334 4.08 18.28 -12.24
C PRO A 334 4.86 19.38 -12.98
N GLY A 335 5.89 19.91 -12.34
CA GLY A 335 6.82 20.88 -12.95
C GLY A 335 7.64 20.36 -14.13
N ASN A 336 7.74 19.05 -14.30
CA ASN A 336 8.42 18.40 -15.42
C ASN A 336 7.46 17.97 -16.54
N VAL A 337 6.17 18.23 -16.38
CA VAL A 337 5.15 18.00 -17.40
C VAL A 337 4.90 19.32 -18.13
N TRP A 338 4.89 19.29 -19.45
CA TRP A 338 4.62 20.40 -20.33
C TRP A 338 3.44 20.07 -21.26
N THR A 339 3.19 20.91 -22.21
CA THR A 339 2.12 20.75 -23.20
C THR A 339 2.43 19.65 -24.22
N LYS A 340 3.69 19.47 -24.61
CA LYS A 340 4.12 18.54 -25.66
C LYS A 340 5.23 17.58 -25.22
N GLU A 341 5.62 17.62 -23.96
CA GLU A 341 6.66 16.76 -23.42
C GLU A 341 6.52 16.59 -21.91
N PHE A 342 7.15 15.54 -21.39
CA PHE A 342 7.40 15.40 -19.96
C PHE A 342 8.71 14.67 -19.69
N THR A 343 9.22 14.80 -18.47
CA THR A 343 10.39 14.06 -17.99
C THR A 343 10.02 13.31 -16.71
N LEU A 344 10.37 12.02 -16.66
CA LEU A 344 10.17 11.19 -15.48
C LEU A 344 11.32 11.33 -14.49
N ASN A 345 11.06 10.97 -13.26
CA ASN A 345 12.08 10.77 -12.25
C ASN A 345 12.60 9.32 -12.31
N THR A 346 13.86 9.10 -11.96
CA THR A 346 14.34 7.77 -11.63
C THR A 346 13.63 7.25 -10.38
N LEU A 347 13.58 5.92 -10.21
CA LEU A 347 13.04 5.33 -8.98
C LEU A 347 13.81 5.85 -7.76
N THR A 348 13.05 6.14 -6.70
CA THR A 348 13.55 6.55 -5.39
C THR A 348 13.00 5.59 -4.34
N ALA A 349 13.49 5.67 -3.10
CA ALA A 349 12.95 4.86 -2.01
C ALA A 349 11.43 5.04 -1.84
N ASP A 350 10.92 6.25 -2.00
CA ASP A 350 9.49 6.56 -1.93
C ASP A 350 8.68 5.97 -3.10
N SER A 351 9.35 5.57 -4.16
CA SER A 351 8.75 4.92 -5.33
C SER A 351 8.48 3.43 -5.12
N VAL A 352 9.11 2.82 -4.11
CA VAL A 352 9.05 1.38 -3.82
C VAL A 352 8.23 1.17 -2.56
N LYS A 353 7.08 0.50 -2.68
CA LYS A 353 6.22 0.16 -1.54
C LYS A 353 6.63 -1.13 -0.85
N THR A 354 7.09 -2.11 -1.64
CA THR A 354 7.59 -3.39 -1.15
C THR A 354 8.85 -3.78 -1.89
N GLY A 355 9.78 -4.42 -1.18
CA GLY A 355 11.13 -4.66 -1.68
C GLY A 355 12.11 -3.58 -1.23
N ASN A 356 13.35 -3.70 -1.66
CA ASN A 356 14.44 -2.79 -1.33
C ASN A 356 15.01 -2.18 -2.63
N LEU A 357 14.96 -0.86 -2.76
CA LEU A 357 15.41 -0.15 -3.96
C LEU A 357 16.84 -0.52 -4.37
N ASP A 358 17.75 -0.73 -3.42
CA ASP A 358 19.16 -1.04 -3.68
C ASP A 358 19.35 -2.37 -4.42
N LYS A 359 18.32 -3.23 -4.41
CA LYS A 359 18.33 -4.52 -5.11
C LYS A 359 17.66 -4.49 -6.48
N PHE A 360 17.10 -3.36 -6.85
CA PHE A 360 16.57 -3.18 -8.21
C PHE A 360 17.71 -2.94 -9.18
N THR A 361 18.25 -3.98 -9.71
CA THR A 361 19.19 -3.93 -10.83
C THR A 361 18.43 -3.97 -12.15
N ASP A 362 18.99 -3.39 -13.22
CA ASP A 362 18.41 -3.42 -14.56
C ASP A 362 16.96 -2.87 -14.62
N ILE A 363 16.82 -1.59 -14.32
CA ILE A 363 15.55 -0.87 -14.44
C ILE A 363 15.44 -0.22 -15.80
N ALA A 364 14.43 -0.59 -16.56
CA ALA A 364 13.97 0.09 -17.76
C ALA A 364 12.74 0.96 -17.46
N TYR A 365 12.55 2.00 -18.25
CA TYR A 365 11.34 2.84 -18.19
C TYR A 365 10.60 2.71 -19.51
N GLU A 366 9.30 2.61 -19.44
CA GLU A 366 8.44 2.40 -20.60
C GLU A 366 7.34 3.47 -20.67
N PHE A 367 7.01 3.84 -21.89
CA PHE A 367 5.95 4.77 -22.27
C PHE A 367 4.87 4.05 -23.06
N SER A 368 3.64 4.51 -22.92
CA SER A 368 2.50 4.03 -23.72
C SER A 368 1.53 5.17 -23.99
N ALA A 369 1.08 5.26 -25.22
CA ALA A 369 0.04 6.21 -25.62
C ALA A 369 -1.39 5.72 -25.26
N ASP A 370 -1.59 4.42 -25.14
CA ASP A 370 -2.90 3.78 -24.96
C ASP A 370 -3.02 2.98 -23.64
N GLY A 371 -1.90 2.87 -22.90
CA GLY A 371 -1.81 2.10 -21.67
C GLY A 371 -1.70 0.57 -21.88
N ASN A 372 -1.57 0.11 -23.13
CA ASN A 372 -1.49 -1.30 -23.50
C ASN A 372 -0.21 -1.62 -24.29
N SER A 373 0.11 -0.79 -25.27
CA SER A 373 1.30 -0.94 -26.11
C SER A 373 2.45 -0.12 -25.51
N TRP A 374 3.55 -0.78 -25.19
CA TRP A 374 4.66 -0.17 -24.46
C TRP A 374 5.91 -0.05 -25.33
N GLU A 375 6.58 1.09 -25.26
CA GLU A 375 7.88 1.35 -25.86
C GLU A 375 8.88 1.87 -24.84
N ALA A 376 10.15 1.67 -25.08
CA ALA A 376 11.20 2.16 -24.17
C ALA A 376 11.24 3.69 -24.13
N MET A 377 11.42 4.26 -22.95
CA MET A 377 11.73 5.67 -22.78
C MET A 377 13.15 5.98 -23.26
N PRO A 378 13.40 7.21 -23.80
CA PRO A 378 14.76 7.69 -24.02
C PRO A 378 15.61 7.66 -22.74
N GLY A 379 16.94 7.59 -22.89
CA GLY A 379 17.85 7.46 -21.75
C GLY A 379 17.85 8.67 -20.78
N ASP A 380 17.41 9.83 -21.25
CA ASP A 380 17.20 11.04 -20.43
C ASP A 380 15.82 11.09 -19.76
N LEU A 381 15.02 10.05 -19.93
CA LEU A 381 13.65 9.91 -19.43
C LEU A 381 12.69 11.02 -19.89
N ARG A 382 13.03 11.71 -20.98
CA ARG A 382 12.21 12.75 -21.59
C ARG A 382 11.46 12.21 -22.80
N LYS A 383 10.14 12.36 -22.80
CA LYS A 383 9.28 12.05 -23.95
C LYS A 383 8.73 13.34 -24.53
N ALA A 384 9.07 13.61 -25.77
CA ALA A 384 8.63 14.79 -26.51
C ALA A 384 7.76 14.41 -27.72
N GLY A 385 7.19 15.43 -28.40
CA GLY A 385 6.32 15.23 -29.57
C GLY A 385 4.91 14.77 -29.20
N LEU A 386 4.47 15.08 -27.98
CA LEU A 386 3.16 14.71 -27.45
C LEU A 386 2.08 15.71 -27.86
N SER A 387 0.83 15.31 -27.75
CA SER A 387 -0.34 16.17 -27.95
C SER A 387 -0.73 16.88 -26.66
N PRO A 388 -1.17 18.16 -26.75
CA PRO A 388 -1.66 18.90 -25.59
C PRO A 388 -2.91 18.24 -24.97
N GLY A 389 -3.07 18.40 -23.65
CA GLY A 389 -4.24 17.95 -22.89
C GLY A 389 -4.52 16.46 -22.94
N THR A 390 -3.50 15.66 -23.28
CA THR A 390 -3.64 14.22 -23.56
C THR A 390 -3.05 13.38 -22.43
N SER A 391 -3.75 12.31 -22.06
CA SER A 391 -3.27 11.34 -21.07
C SER A 391 -2.41 10.29 -21.74
N TYR A 392 -1.27 10.02 -21.13
CA TYR A 392 -0.29 9.02 -21.49
C TYR A 392 0.01 8.15 -20.28
N TYR A 393 0.64 7.02 -20.48
CA TYR A 393 0.95 6.08 -19.42
C TYR A 393 2.44 5.77 -19.39
N VAL A 394 2.95 5.62 -18.19
CA VAL A 394 4.36 5.28 -17.96
C VAL A 394 4.46 4.22 -16.89
N ARG A 395 5.52 3.43 -16.95
CA ARG A 395 5.88 2.48 -15.90
C ARG A 395 7.38 2.26 -15.86
N ALA A 396 7.89 1.82 -14.74
CA ALA A 396 9.20 1.21 -14.66
C ALA A 396 9.06 -0.32 -14.85
N LYS A 397 10.09 -0.97 -15.31
CA LYS A 397 10.15 -2.43 -15.52
C LYS A 397 11.47 -2.96 -14.98
N TYR A 398 11.40 -3.86 -14.05
CA TYR A 398 12.55 -4.44 -13.39
C TYR A 398 13.00 -5.71 -14.11
N ARG A 399 14.31 -5.88 -14.31
CA ARG A 399 14.99 -7.01 -15.00
C ARG A 399 14.30 -7.47 -16.31
N GLY A 400 13.76 -6.52 -17.05
CA GLY A 400 13.10 -6.81 -18.32
C GLY A 400 11.78 -7.60 -18.25
N GLU A 401 11.39 -8.09 -17.08
CA GLU A 401 10.22 -8.96 -16.88
C GLU A 401 9.15 -8.37 -15.97
N VAL A 402 9.52 -7.78 -14.86
CA VAL A 402 8.57 -7.39 -13.80
C VAL A 402 8.10 -5.95 -13.99
N PRO A 403 6.87 -5.72 -14.47
CA PRO A 403 6.36 -4.36 -14.60
C PRO A 403 5.93 -3.81 -13.24
N GLY A 404 6.30 -2.56 -12.97
CA GLY A 404 5.75 -1.76 -11.90
C GLY A 404 4.33 -1.28 -12.19
N GLU A 405 3.76 -0.53 -11.26
CA GLU A 405 2.43 0.06 -11.40
C GLU A 405 2.40 1.04 -12.59
N LYS A 406 1.33 1.00 -13.36
CA LYS A 406 1.05 1.95 -14.43
C LYS A 406 0.69 3.32 -13.83
N VAL A 407 1.34 4.37 -14.29
CA VAL A 407 1.13 5.75 -13.86
C VAL A 407 0.64 6.57 -15.05
N GLU A 408 -0.42 7.33 -14.85
CA GLU A 408 -0.92 8.27 -15.84
C GLU A 408 -0.18 9.61 -15.74
N VAL A 409 0.21 10.15 -16.89
CA VAL A 409 0.77 11.50 -17.06
C VAL A 409 -0.08 12.24 -18.07
N LYS A 410 -0.77 13.28 -17.63
CA LYS A 410 -1.57 14.15 -18.52
C LYS A 410 -0.75 15.40 -18.87
N THR A 411 -0.53 15.64 -20.16
CA THR A 411 0.10 16.87 -20.64
C THR A 411 -0.80 18.09 -20.38
N TYR A 412 -0.18 19.26 -20.21
CA TYR A 412 -0.93 20.51 -20.08
C TYR A 412 -1.64 20.87 -21.40
N GLU A 413 -2.70 21.64 -21.29
CA GLU A 413 -3.48 22.11 -22.45
C GLU A 413 -2.78 23.30 -23.12
N ALA A 414 -2.97 23.43 -24.43
CA ALA A 414 -2.59 24.61 -25.20
C ALA A 414 -3.82 25.52 -25.39
N LEU A 415 -4.14 26.25 -24.34
CA LEU A 415 -5.32 27.12 -24.33
C LEU A 415 -5.03 28.45 -25.02
N SER A 416 -5.87 28.84 -25.97
CA SER A 416 -5.96 30.24 -26.45
C SER A 416 -6.95 30.98 -25.57
N ILE A 417 -6.55 32.09 -24.97
CA ILE A 417 -7.43 32.89 -24.14
C ILE A 417 -8.54 33.49 -25.00
N PRO A 418 -9.84 33.21 -24.72
CA PRO A 418 -10.95 33.76 -25.50
C PRO A 418 -10.98 35.27 -25.49
N ASN A 419 -11.22 35.88 -26.66
CA ASN A 419 -11.25 37.32 -26.88
C ASN A 419 -9.95 38.09 -26.49
N SER A 420 -8.80 37.41 -26.55
CA SER A 420 -7.50 38.05 -26.31
C SER A 420 -7.07 39.04 -27.38
N ASP A 421 -7.81 39.14 -28.46
CA ASP A 421 -7.70 40.10 -29.58
C ASP A 421 -8.82 41.14 -29.60
N PHE A 422 -9.73 41.13 -28.62
CA PHE A 422 -10.86 42.01 -28.45
C PHE A 422 -11.88 42.03 -29.60
N ASN A 423 -11.77 41.10 -30.56
CA ASN A 423 -12.64 41.02 -31.75
C ASN A 423 -14.04 40.47 -31.47
N ALA A 424 -14.22 39.74 -30.36
CA ALA A 424 -15.57 39.31 -29.97
C ALA A 424 -16.45 40.48 -29.49
N GLY A 425 -15.85 41.66 -29.28
CA GLY A 425 -16.54 42.88 -28.92
C GLY A 425 -16.78 42.99 -27.40
N TYR A 426 -17.78 43.82 -27.08
CA TYR A 426 -18.10 44.19 -25.70
C TYR A 426 -19.59 44.39 -25.51
N ASP A 427 -20.01 44.39 -24.28
CA ASP A 427 -21.36 44.81 -23.86
C ASP A 427 -21.28 46.15 -23.13
N VAL A 428 -22.35 46.91 -23.19
CA VAL A 428 -22.47 48.22 -22.55
C VAL A 428 -23.66 48.20 -21.61
N THR A 429 -23.43 48.57 -20.39
CA THR A 429 -24.48 48.79 -19.39
C THR A 429 -24.38 50.21 -18.84
N TYR A 430 -25.47 50.70 -18.32
CA TYR A 430 -25.50 52.04 -17.71
C TYR A 430 -25.93 51.90 -16.25
N PRO A 431 -25.00 51.67 -15.35
CA PRO A 431 -25.33 51.54 -13.92
C PRO A 431 -25.96 52.78 -13.35
N LYS A 432 -25.61 53.95 -13.92
CA LYS A 432 -26.27 55.22 -13.68
C LYS A 432 -26.25 56.10 -14.92
N SER A 433 -27.40 56.50 -15.30
CA SER A 433 -27.93 57.46 -16.27
C SER A 433 -27.12 57.83 -17.50
N GLU A 434 -25.85 58.04 -17.53
CA GLU A 434 -25.12 58.52 -18.72
C GLU A 434 -23.71 57.98 -18.88
N ASN A 435 -23.17 57.22 -17.88
CA ASN A 435 -21.83 56.69 -17.94
C ASN A 435 -21.83 55.23 -18.36
N PRO A 436 -21.29 54.93 -19.52
CA PRO A 436 -21.22 53.56 -19.99
C PRO A 436 -20.18 52.74 -19.20
N LEU A 437 -20.62 51.60 -18.69
CA LEU A 437 -19.75 50.55 -18.20
C LEU A 437 -19.55 49.57 -19.32
N TYR A 438 -18.30 49.47 -19.78
CA TYR A 438 -17.91 48.55 -20.84
C TYR A 438 -17.41 47.25 -20.23
N THR A 439 -17.93 46.12 -20.73
CA THR A 439 -17.52 44.77 -20.38
C THR A 439 -17.12 44.03 -21.64
N PHE A 440 -15.89 43.62 -21.78
CA PHE A 440 -15.45 42.78 -22.91
C PHE A 440 -16.14 41.44 -22.88
N LYS A 441 -16.57 40.96 -24.06
CA LYS A 441 -17.25 39.66 -24.16
C LYS A 441 -16.34 38.50 -23.83
N GLY A 442 -16.93 37.45 -23.28
CA GLY A 442 -16.24 36.25 -22.81
C GLY A 442 -15.85 36.33 -21.32
N ASP A 443 -15.96 35.23 -20.66
CA ASP A 443 -15.77 35.14 -19.20
C ASP A 443 -14.28 35.20 -18.76
N TRP A 444 -13.38 35.46 -19.70
CA TRP A 444 -11.93 35.45 -19.44
C TRP A 444 -11.33 36.84 -19.25
N ILE A 445 -11.94 37.84 -19.81
CA ILE A 445 -11.43 39.22 -19.81
C ILE A 445 -12.19 40.05 -18.79
N GLY A 446 -11.50 40.44 -17.74
CA GLY A 446 -11.97 41.37 -16.73
C GLY A 446 -11.36 42.75 -16.88
N THR A 447 -12.00 43.76 -16.29
CA THR A 447 -11.48 45.12 -16.23
C THR A 447 -11.77 45.74 -14.87
N ARG A 448 -11.10 46.84 -14.54
CA ARG A 448 -11.39 47.64 -13.34
C ARG A 448 -12.63 48.50 -13.49
N ASN A 449 -13.32 48.46 -14.64
CA ASN A 449 -14.48 49.29 -14.92
C ASN A 449 -15.59 49.18 -13.86
N PRO A 450 -15.91 48.00 -13.28
CA PRO A 450 -16.90 47.91 -12.20
C PRO A 450 -16.55 48.76 -10.95
N LEU A 451 -15.27 48.94 -10.66
CA LEU A 451 -14.83 49.84 -9.58
C LEU A 451 -14.92 51.32 -10.01
N THR A 452 -14.34 51.67 -11.17
CA THR A 452 -14.20 53.05 -11.60
C THR A 452 -15.51 53.61 -12.18
N CYS A 453 -16.42 52.79 -12.66
CA CYS A 453 -17.75 53.16 -13.12
C CYS A 453 -18.80 52.95 -12.01
N HIS A 454 -18.49 53.39 -10.83
CA HIS A 454 -19.35 53.26 -9.65
C HIS A 454 -20.41 54.38 -9.58
N THR A 455 -21.53 54.09 -8.94
CA THR A 455 -22.71 54.98 -8.90
C THR A 455 -22.66 55.99 -7.75
N ASP A 456 -21.61 56.77 -7.63
CA ASP A 456 -21.52 57.75 -6.56
C ASP A 456 -22.21 59.10 -6.94
N GLY A 457 -22.98 59.57 -6.04
CA GLY A 457 -23.45 60.94 -5.87
C GLY A 457 -24.07 61.64 -7.10
N ALA A 458 -25.25 62.14 -6.94
CA ALA A 458 -26.05 62.78 -8.00
C ALA A 458 -25.49 64.13 -8.56
N ASN A 459 -24.40 64.64 -7.98
CA ASN A 459 -23.87 65.96 -8.34
C ASN A 459 -22.32 65.99 -8.48
N ALA A 460 -21.70 64.86 -8.75
CA ALA A 460 -20.27 64.81 -8.95
C ALA A 460 -19.86 65.36 -10.31
N PHE A 461 -18.94 66.30 -10.36
CA PHE A 461 -18.42 66.86 -11.60
C PHE A 461 -17.61 65.83 -12.39
N TYR A 462 -16.77 65.06 -11.69
CA TYR A 462 -16.05 63.90 -12.24
C TYR A 462 -16.78 62.63 -11.82
N VAL A 463 -17.79 62.32 -12.59
CA VAL A 463 -18.51 61.06 -12.38
C VAL A 463 -17.60 59.90 -12.69
N SER A 464 -17.82 58.83 -11.93
CA SER A 464 -17.15 57.56 -12.15
C SER A 464 -17.32 57.10 -13.60
N LYS A 465 -16.24 56.74 -14.25
CA LYS A 465 -16.20 56.31 -15.65
C LYS A 465 -15.37 55.07 -15.83
N SER A 466 -15.65 54.34 -16.90
CA SER A 466 -14.82 53.22 -17.32
C SER A 466 -13.35 53.68 -17.54
N SER A 467 -12.41 53.07 -16.83
CA SER A 467 -10.97 53.30 -16.96
C SER A 467 -10.36 52.52 -18.12
N THR A 468 -11.12 51.56 -18.66
CA THR A 468 -10.72 50.75 -19.83
C THR A 468 -11.87 50.81 -20.85
N LEU A 469 -11.56 51.30 -22.04
CA LEU A 469 -12.53 51.51 -23.12
C LEU A 469 -12.21 50.59 -24.30
N PRO A 470 -13.26 50.02 -24.95
CA PRO A 470 -13.08 49.43 -26.28
C PRO A 470 -12.96 50.56 -27.29
N VAL A 471 -11.89 50.55 -28.06
CA VAL A 471 -11.59 51.58 -29.06
C VAL A 471 -11.21 50.94 -30.38
N VAL A 472 -11.65 51.50 -31.49
CA VAL A 472 -11.16 51.16 -32.83
C VAL A 472 -10.02 52.13 -33.17
N ASP A 473 -8.81 51.62 -33.31
CA ASP A 473 -7.62 52.38 -33.64
C ASP A 473 -7.06 51.89 -34.99
N GLY A 474 -7.43 52.59 -36.05
CA GLY A 474 -7.26 52.14 -37.42
C GLY A 474 -8.15 50.93 -37.72
N GLU A 475 -7.56 49.80 -38.04
CA GLU A 475 -8.25 48.52 -38.28
C GLU A 475 -8.26 47.61 -37.05
N ARG A 476 -7.80 48.10 -35.89
CA ARG A 476 -7.59 47.30 -34.68
C ARG A 476 -8.72 47.54 -33.66
N ASN A 477 -9.22 46.48 -33.09
CA ASN A 477 -10.07 46.55 -31.90
C ASN A 477 -9.12 46.48 -30.69
N VAL A 478 -9.09 47.49 -29.88
CA VAL A 478 -8.12 47.58 -28.78
C VAL A 478 -8.79 47.89 -27.45
N ALA A 479 -8.22 47.36 -26.38
CA ALA A 479 -8.54 47.81 -25.03
C ALA A 479 -7.69 49.01 -24.67
N HIS A 480 -8.27 50.21 -24.61
CA HIS A 480 -7.60 51.43 -24.19
C HIS A 480 -7.75 51.64 -22.70
N MET A 481 -6.70 51.40 -21.95
CA MET A 481 -6.60 51.59 -20.50
C MET A 481 -6.01 52.96 -20.18
N MET A 482 -6.51 53.62 -19.16
CA MET A 482 -5.97 54.91 -18.72
C MET A 482 -5.96 55.02 -17.20
N THR A 483 -4.97 55.68 -16.63
CA THR A 483 -5.05 56.11 -15.23
C THR A 483 -6.06 57.24 -15.15
N LEU A 484 -7.10 57.04 -14.33
CA LEU A 484 -8.28 57.87 -14.27
C LEU A 484 -8.46 58.45 -12.88
N GLY A 485 -8.67 59.77 -12.79
CA GLY A 485 -9.21 60.44 -11.62
C GLY A 485 -10.73 60.38 -11.63
N TRP A 486 -11.35 59.82 -10.58
CA TRP A 486 -12.79 59.58 -10.52
C TRP A 486 -13.34 59.67 -9.07
N GLY A 487 -14.62 59.50 -8.93
CA GLY A 487 -15.30 59.40 -7.65
C GLY A 487 -16.39 60.47 -7.45
N ALA A 488 -17.16 60.28 -6.41
CA ALA A 488 -18.17 61.22 -5.93
C ALA A 488 -17.51 62.46 -5.40
N GLY A 489 -16.86 63.14 -6.26
CA GLY A 489 -16.43 64.49 -5.91
C GLY A 489 -17.66 65.26 -5.57
N ASN A 490 -17.64 65.84 -4.44
CA ASN A 490 -18.61 66.78 -4.01
C ASN A 490 -18.97 67.81 -5.06
N THR A 491 -20.10 68.39 -4.89
CA THR A 491 -20.54 69.63 -5.51
C THR A 491 -19.40 70.59 -5.73
N CYS A 492 -18.80 70.54 -6.91
CA CYS A 492 -17.94 71.65 -7.36
C CYS A 492 -18.85 72.79 -7.77
N SER A 493 -18.68 73.92 -7.17
CA SER A 493 -19.19 75.13 -7.81
C SER A 493 -18.33 75.45 -9.04
N PHE A 494 -18.97 75.47 -10.19
CA PHE A 494 -18.34 75.96 -11.40
C PHE A 494 -17.63 77.28 -11.17
N GLY A 495 -16.34 77.34 -11.46
CA GLY A 495 -15.58 78.57 -11.42
C GLY A 495 -14.39 78.64 -10.45
N ASN A 496 -14.26 77.70 -9.55
CA ASN A 496 -13.09 77.64 -8.72
C ASN A 496 -12.09 76.57 -9.19
N LYS A 497 -10.98 77.03 -9.82
CA LYS A 497 -9.95 76.17 -10.38
C LYS A 497 -9.31 75.24 -9.35
N ASP A 498 -9.22 75.66 -8.10
CA ASP A 498 -8.60 74.88 -7.04
C ASP A 498 -9.46 73.65 -6.64
N TYR A 499 -10.72 73.66 -7.02
CA TYR A 499 -11.60 72.50 -6.84
C TYR A 499 -11.35 71.35 -7.77
N TRP A 500 -10.76 71.62 -8.90
CA TRP A 500 -10.64 70.66 -9.98
C TRP A 500 -9.54 69.64 -9.76
N LEU A 501 -8.52 70.04 -9.07
CA LEU A 501 -7.38 69.22 -8.67
C LEU A 501 -7.28 69.10 -7.15
N GLY A 502 -8.21 69.75 -6.43
CA GLY A 502 -8.29 69.70 -4.96
C GLY A 502 -8.76 68.37 -4.39
N ASN A 503 -8.45 68.10 -3.14
CA ASN A 503 -8.80 66.85 -2.47
C ASN A 503 -10.29 66.56 -2.37
N SER A 504 -11.13 67.55 -2.64
CA SER A 504 -12.58 67.47 -2.50
C SER A 504 -13.32 67.06 -3.79
N VAL A 505 -12.61 66.95 -4.92
CA VAL A 505 -13.26 66.72 -6.22
C VAL A 505 -12.91 65.36 -6.83
N ILE A 506 -11.62 64.98 -6.72
CA ILE A 506 -11.17 63.67 -7.16
C ILE A 506 -10.82 62.90 -5.92
N ASN A 507 -11.66 61.96 -5.55
CA ASN A 507 -11.52 61.18 -4.35
C ASN A 507 -10.66 59.92 -4.59
N HIS A 508 -10.71 59.40 -5.81
CA HIS A 508 -10.06 58.18 -6.18
C HIS A 508 -9.24 58.36 -7.45
N ILE A 509 -8.15 57.68 -7.52
CA ILE A 509 -7.30 57.59 -8.69
C ILE A 509 -6.98 56.11 -8.92
N SER A 510 -7.28 55.64 -10.11
CA SER A 510 -7.08 54.23 -10.44
C SER A 510 -6.59 54.05 -11.86
N ALA A 511 -5.55 53.28 -12.05
CA ALA A 511 -5.11 52.88 -13.38
C ALA A 511 -6.09 51.85 -13.98
N GLY A 512 -6.42 52.02 -15.26
CA GLY A 512 -7.18 51.03 -15.99
C GLY A 512 -6.45 49.71 -16.09
N ILE A 513 -7.22 48.64 -16.00
CA ILE A 513 -6.72 47.25 -16.02
C ILE A 513 -7.51 46.48 -17.09
N VAL A 514 -6.78 45.64 -17.83
CA VAL A 514 -7.30 44.45 -18.48
C VAL A 514 -6.70 43.25 -17.78
N CYS A 515 -7.53 42.29 -17.40
CA CYS A 515 -7.02 41.07 -16.77
C CYS A 515 -7.65 39.82 -17.38
N VAL A 516 -6.87 38.74 -17.33
CA VAL A 516 -7.36 37.36 -17.44
C VAL A 516 -7.60 36.88 -16.02
N GLY A 517 -8.87 36.69 -15.70
CA GLY A 517 -9.31 36.38 -14.34
C GLY A 517 -10.62 37.09 -14.00
N ASP A 518 -11.12 36.82 -12.81
CA ASP A 518 -12.34 37.47 -12.31
C ASP A 518 -11.95 38.69 -11.47
N TYR A 519 -12.36 39.88 -11.94
CA TYR A 519 -12.12 41.11 -11.19
C TYR A 519 -13.22 41.35 -10.16
N GLU A 520 -12.83 41.48 -8.91
CA GLU A 520 -13.69 41.80 -7.77
C GLU A 520 -13.52 43.25 -7.36
N ALA A 521 -14.57 44.07 -7.64
CA ALA A 521 -14.51 45.49 -7.36
C ALA A 521 -14.49 45.84 -5.86
N ALA A 522 -15.10 45.04 -4.99
CA ALA A 522 -15.19 45.30 -3.55
C ALA A 522 -13.81 45.25 -2.86
N GLY A 523 -12.93 44.37 -3.32
CA GLY A 523 -11.55 44.25 -2.80
C GLY A 523 -10.49 44.86 -3.72
N ASP A 524 -10.86 45.34 -4.91
CA ASP A 524 -9.95 45.74 -5.99
C ASP A 524 -8.92 44.65 -6.32
N VAL A 525 -9.42 43.42 -6.45
CA VAL A 525 -8.61 42.20 -6.58
C VAL A 525 -8.90 41.50 -7.91
N VAL A 526 -7.88 40.91 -8.50
CA VAL A 526 -7.99 39.99 -9.64
C VAL A 526 -7.76 38.58 -9.13
N ASN A 527 -8.77 37.74 -9.21
CA ASN A 527 -8.70 36.32 -8.91
C ASN A 527 -8.35 35.54 -10.18
N GLY A 528 -7.42 34.57 -10.09
CA GLY A 528 -7.01 33.76 -11.23
C GLY A 528 -8.14 32.92 -11.81
N LYS A 529 -8.14 32.70 -13.13
CA LYS A 529 -9.07 31.84 -13.84
C LYS A 529 -8.58 30.40 -13.84
N ALA A 530 -9.46 29.46 -13.52
CA ALA A 530 -9.11 28.04 -13.52
C ALA A 530 -8.65 27.60 -14.92
N ALA A 531 -7.42 27.08 -15.03
CA ALA A 531 -6.83 26.62 -16.27
C ALA A 531 -5.70 25.62 -16.00
N TYR A 532 -5.70 24.52 -16.73
CA TYR A 532 -4.63 23.53 -16.71
C TYR A 532 -3.68 23.76 -17.87
N ILE A 533 -2.86 24.79 -17.77
CA ILE A 533 -1.94 25.28 -18.82
C ILE A 533 -0.52 25.47 -18.29
N ARG A 534 0.47 25.32 -19.19
CA ARG A 534 1.87 25.57 -18.87
C ARG A 534 2.56 26.24 -20.06
N PRO A 535 2.34 27.55 -20.29
CA PRO A 535 2.94 28.28 -21.39
C PRO A 535 4.44 28.52 -21.14
N THR A 536 5.21 28.59 -22.22
CA THR A 536 6.63 28.97 -22.16
C THR A 536 6.83 30.48 -22.13
N SER A 537 5.97 31.19 -22.85
CA SER A 537 6.02 32.66 -22.94
C SER A 537 4.63 33.23 -23.24
N MET A 538 4.53 34.54 -23.13
CA MET A 538 3.39 35.36 -23.57
C MET A 538 3.89 36.49 -24.47
N SER A 539 3.27 36.65 -25.64
CA SER A 539 3.49 37.83 -26.47
C SER A 539 2.25 38.73 -26.42
N PHE A 540 2.45 40.04 -26.57
CA PHE A 540 1.37 41.02 -26.66
C PHE A 540 1.73 42.14 -27.58
N VAL A 541 0.70 42.74 -28.22
CA VAL A 541 0.80 43.86 -29.15
C VAL A 541 0.19 45.08 -28.49
N TYR A 542 1.00 46.17 -28.37
CA TYR A 542 0.58 47.31 -27.58
C TYR A 542 1.22 48.63 -28.06
N LYS A 543 0.64 49.75 -27.66
CA LYS A 543 1.27 51.06 -27.58
C LYS A 543 1.07 51.65 -26.20
N ALA A 544 1.91 52.55 -25.74
CA ALA A 544 1.87 53.10 -24.40
C ALA A 544 2.31 54.56 -24.38
N ALA A 545 1.67 55.33 -23.55
CA ALA A 545 1.98 56.72 -23.26
C ALA A 545 2.00 56.95 -21.75
N PRO A 546 3.07 56.53 -21.05
CA PRO A 546 3.24 56.84 -19.64
C PRO A 546 3.27 58.36 -19.41
N TYR A 547 2.63 58.80 -18.35
CA TYR A 547 2.59 60.21 -18.00
C TYR A 547 3.65 60.53 -16.94
N LYS A 548 4.50 61.52 -17.25
CA LYS A 548 5.66 61.90 -16.46
C LYS A 548 6.60 60.70 -16.24
N ASP A 549 6.92 60.37 -15.00
CA ASP A 549 7.77 59.25 -14.58
C ASP A 549 6.98 58.03 -14.12
N ASP A 550 5.72 57.91 -14.54
CA ASP A 550 4.93 56.69 -14.32
C ASP A 550 5.35 55.57 -15.28
N GLU A 551 4.97 54.35 -14.90
CA GLU A 551 5.33 53.15 -15.64
C GLU A 551 4.06 52.28 -15.82
N TYR A 552 3.87 51.69 -17.00
CA TYR A 552 2.90 50.65 -17.19
C TYR A 552 3.41 49.32 -16.63
N LEU A 553 2.49 48.42 -16.30
CA LEU A 553 2.79 47.14 -15.66
C LEU A 553 2.08 46.01 -16.38
N ILE A 554 2.81 44.94 -16.69
CA ILE A 554 2.28 43.67 -17.16
C ILE A 554 2.77 42.60 -16.22
N GLU A 555 1.81 41.84 -15.64
CA GLU A 555 2.06 40.74 -14.76
C GLU A 555 1.27 39.52 -15.23
N ALA A 556 1.92 38.36 -15.28
CA ALA A 556 1.26 37.10 -15.55
C ALA A 556 1.71 36.07 -14.51
N TYR A 557 0.77 35.44 -13.87
CA TYR A 557 0.98 34.45 -12.84
C TYR A 557 0.34 33.14 -13.22
N LEU A 558 1.08 32.06 -12.99
CA LEU A 558 0.60 30.69 -13.07
C LEU A 558 0.59 30.16 -11.64
N GLU A 559 -0.60 29.79 -11.18
CA GLU A 559 -0.84 29.59 -9.76
C GLU A 559 -1.32 28.16 -9.48
N ASN A 560 -0.95 27.65 -8.31
CA ASN A 560 -1.64 26.53 -7.68
C ASN A 560 -2.47 27.08 -6.54
N ILE A 561 -3.78 26.88 -6.62
CA ILE A 561 -4.72 27.26 -5.56
C ILE A 561 -5.27 25.98 -4.94
N THR A 562 -5.01 25.81 -3.65
CA THR A 562 -5.49 24.67 -2.86
C THR A 562 -6.18 25.20 -1.60
N GLY A 563 -7.52 25.16 -1.59
CA GLY A 563 -8.30 25.82 -0.55
C GLY A 563 -8.09 27.33 -0.59
N GLU A 564 -7.66 27.91 0.53
CA GLU A 564 -7.36 29.35 0.64
C GLU A 564 -5.87 29.68 0.36
N VAL A 565 -5.06 28.69 0.03
CA VAL A 565 -3.61 28.89 -0.20
C VAL A 565 -3.35 29.06 -1.69
N GLU A 566 -2.81 30.22 -2.05
CA GLU A 566 -2.31 30.57 -3.39
C GLU A 566 -0.79 30.45 -3.42
N THR A 567 -0.26 29.67 -4.38
CA THR A 567 1.17 29.47 -4.59
C THR A 567 1.54 29.81 -6.03
N ILE A 568 2.48 30.73 -6.23
CA ILE A 568 2.97 31.11 -7.55
C ILE A 568 3.94 30.05 -8.06
N ILE A 569 3.56 29.38 -9.14
CA ILE A 569 4.36 28.37 -9.82
C ILE A 569 5.26 28.98 -10.90
N GLY A 570 4.76 29.99 -11.59
CA GLY A 570 5.49 30.71 -12.62
C GLY A 570 5.00 32.11 -12.77
N LYS A 571 5.89 33.01 -13.20
CA LYS A 571 5.55 34.41 -13.44
C LYS A 571 6.23 34.96 -14.69
N ALA A 572 5.58 35.91 -15.35
CA ALA A 572 6.18 36.80 -16.33
C ALA A 572 5.86 38.24 -15.94
N TYR A 573 6.82 39.13 -16.09
CA TYR A 573 6.73 40.47 -15.53
C TYR A 573 7.40 41.48 -16.43
N LEU A 574 6.75 42.61 -16.63
CA LEU A 574 7.33 43.78 -17.27
C LEU A 574 6.79 45.05 -16.61
N LYS A 575 7.69 45.95 -16.22
CA LYS A 575 7.39 47.30 -15.78
C LYS A 575 8.25 48.28 -16.57
N SER A 576 7.64 49.29 -17.19
CA SER A 576 8.38 50.19 -18.05
C SER A 576 7.71 51.56 -18.18
N GLY A 577 8.53 52.63 -18.21
CA GLY A 577 8.13 53.99 -18.51
C GLY A 577 8.36 54.39 -19.98
N THR A 578 8.69 53.43 -20.86
CA THR A 578 8.98 53.74 -22.27
C THR A 578 7.70 54.01 -23.05
N ALA A 579 7.61 55.17 -23.68
CA ALA A 579 6.51 55.54 -24.56
C ALA A 579 6.67 54.92 -25.96
N TYR A 580 5.58 54.43 -26.51
CA TYR A 580 5.48 53.92 -27.88
C TYR A 580 4.26 54.53 -28.59
N SER A 581 4.51 55.36 -29.62
CA SER A 581 3.46 55.98 -30.41
C SER A 581 2.86 55.04 -31.48
N SER A 582 3.57 53.94 -31.80
CA SER A 582 3.13 52.90 -32.70
C SER A 582 3.07 51.56 -31.97
N TYR A 583 2.24 50.61 -32.45
CA TYR A 583 2.14 49.29 -31.86
C TYR A 583 3.47 48.53 -31.94
N GLN A 584 3.87 47.99 -30.80
CA GLN A 584 5.02 47.14 -30.61
C GLN A 584 4.57 45.74 -30.25
N THR A 585 5.36 44.75 -30.60
CA THR A 585 5.19 43.38 -30.09
C THR A 585 6.26 43.10 -29.05
N GLN A 586 5.83 42.67 -27.89
CA GLN A 586 6.72 42.27 -26.80
C GLN A 586 6.45 40.82 -26.44
N THR A 587 7.50 40.06 -26.12
CA THR A 587 7.40 38.70 -25.60
C THR A 587 8.06 38.63 -24.23
N LEU A 588 7.37 38.03 -23.29
CA LEU A 588 7.85 37.76 -21.95
C LEU A 588 7.90 36.26 -21.73
N ASN A 589 9.05 35.74 -21.29
CA ASN A 589 9.17 34.34 -20.89
C ASN A 589 8.66 34.14 -19.47
N PHE A 590 8.01 33.02 -19.22
CA PHE A 590 7.66 32.64 -17.85
C PHE A 590 8.88 32.12 -17.09
N GLU A 591 9.14 32.70 -15.95
CA GLU A 591 10.10 32.22 -14.96
C GLU A 591 9.38 31.25 -14.01
N TYR A 592 9.79 29.97 -14.03
CA TYR A 592 9.18 28.92 -13.22
C TYR A 592 9.94 28.73 -11.90
N ASN A 593 9.17 28.60 -10.80
CA ASN A 593 9.75 28.35 -9.48
C ASN A 593 10.03 26.85 -9.27
N ASN A 594 11.30 26.48 -9.23
CA ASN A 594 11.73 25.10 -9.02
C ASN A 594 11.41 24.54 -7.62
N GLU A 595 11.25 25.40 -6.62
CA GLU A 595 10.87 24.97 -5.25
C GLU A 595 9.45 24.41 -5.20
N HIS A 596 8.60 24.85 -6.13
CA HIS A 596 7.19 24.42 -6.24
C HIS A 596 6.92 23.43 -7.38
N ARG A 597 7.96 22.77 -7.91
CA ARG A 597 7.81 21.81 -9.03
C ARG A 597 6.92 20.60 -8.74
N ASN A 598 6.63 20.32 -7.46
CA ASN A 598 5.70 19.24 -7.05
C ASN A 598 4.24 19.64 -7.16
N LEU A 599 3.94 20.92 -7.38
CA LEU A 599 2.59 21.43 -7.49
C LEU A 599 2.19 21.59 -8.96
N PRO A 600 0.97 21.18 -9.37
CA PRO A 600 0.44 21.48 -10.69
C PRO A 600 0.02 22.94 -10.79
N ILE A 601 -0.07 23.45 -12.01
CA ILE A 601 -0.74 24.74 -12.28
C ILE A 601 -2.23 24.47 -12.34
N SER A 602 -3.02 25.26 -11.62
CA SER A 602 -4.46 25.17 -11.60
C SER A 602 -5.17 26.45 -12.07
N HIS A 603 -4.48 27.59 -12.01
CA HIS A 603 -5.04 28.88 -12.38
C HIS A 603 -4.03 29.74 -13.14
N VAL A 604 -4.56 30.64 -13.96
CA VAL A 604 -3.81 31.68 -14.65
C VAL A 604 -4.40 33.04 -14.30
N LYS A 605 -3.52 34.00 -14.03
CA LYS A 605 -3.86 35.40 -13.80
C LYS A 605 -2.92 36.27 -14.64
N ILE A 606 -3.48 37.14 -15.49
CA ILE A 606 -2.71 38.08 -16.29
C ILE A 606 -3.28 39.46 -16.05
N ILE A 607 -2.44 40.47 -15.86
CA ILE A 607 -2.84 41.83 -15.59
C ILE A 607 -2.03 42.75 -16.50
N PHE A 608 -2.72 43.54 -17.31
CA PHE A 608 -2.18 44.70 -18.00
C PHE A 608 -2.70 45.93 -17.28
N LYS A 609 -1.83 46.83 -16.86
CA LYS A 609 -2.15 48.02 -16.09
C LYS A 609 -1.53 49.25 -16.74
N ALA A 610 -2.32 50.29 -16.95
CA ALA A 610 -1.90 51.50 -17.65
C ALA A 610 -0.82 52.32 -16.94
N GLY A 611 -0.84 52.31 -15.60
CA GLY A 611 0.14 53.04 -14.77
C GLY A 611 0.25 52.40 -13.40
N THR A 612 1.38 52.61 -12.74
CA THR A 612 1.65 52.14 -11.37
C THR A 612 1.50 53.21 -10.30
N LYS A 613 1.53 54.50 -10.71
CA LYS A 613 1.37 55.64 -9.81
C LYS A 613 -0.05 56.14 -9.86
N GLU A 614 -0.79 55.82 -8.83
CA GLU A 614 -2.23 56.18 -8.69
C GLU A 614 -2.35 57.38 -7.73
N ASP A 615 -1.66 58.48 -8.07
CA ASP A 615 -1.63 59.69 -7.30
C ASP A 615 -1.88 60.92 -8.20
N ARG A 616 -2.06 62.04 -7.55
CA ARG A 616 -2.45 63.27 -8.18
C ARG A 616 -1.38 63.89 -9.06
N ASP A 617 -0.12 63.68 -8.76
CA ASP A 617 1.00 64.23 -9.50
C ASP A 617 1.14 63.57 -10.87
N HIS A 618 0.55 62.38 -11.02
CA HIS A 618 0.53 61.61 -12.25
C HIS A 618 -0.77 61.65 -13.04
N LEU A 619 -1.58 62.67 -12.78
CA LEU A 619 -2.73 63.05 -13.64
C LEU A 619 -2.39 64.30 -14.44
N GLU A 620 -2.99 64.39 -15.65
CA GLU A 620 -2.88 65.61 -16.47
C GLU A 620 -3.36 66.83 -15.73
N ASP A 621 -2.55 67.84 -15.73
CA ASP A 621 -2.90 69.14 -15.13
C ASP A 621 -3.83 69.99 -16.01
N LYS A 622 -4.30 69.40 -17.11
CA LYS A 622 -5.28 70.02 -18.03
C LYS A 622 -6.64 69.93 -17.44
N PHE A 623 -6.97 70.89 -16.65
CA PHE A 623 -8.38 71.02 -16.41
C PHE A 623 -9.06 71.76 -17.55
N ARG A 624 -10.11 71.27 -17.73
CA ARG A 624 -11.00 71.48 -18.80
C ARG A 624 -11.59 72.84 -18.88
N ASP A 625 -11.57 73.38 -20.09
CA ASP A 625 -12.36 74.53 -20.46
C ASP A 625 -13.78 74.36 -19.84
N ALA A 626 -14.29 75.40 -19.20
CA ALA A 626 -15.65 75.46 -18.63
C ALA A 626 -16.77 75.15 -19.63
N LYS A 627 -16.44 74.99 -20.91
CA LYS A 627 -17.38 74.60 -21.99
C LYS A 627 -17.55 73.08 -22.15
N VAL A 628 -16.73 72.24 -21.46
CA VAL A 628 -16.94 70.78 -21.53
C VAL A 628 -18.20 70.44 -20.77
N PRO A 629 -19.18 69.72 -21.39
CA PRO A 629 -20.39 69.32 -20.72
C PRO A 629 -20.09 68.52 -19.42
N TYR A 630 -20.90 68.81 -18.43
CA TYR A 630 -20.86 68.09 -17.18
C TYR A 630 -21.04 66.57 -17.43
N GLY A 631 -20.17 65.72 -16.88
CA GLY A 631 -20.15 64.29 -17.15
C GLY A 631 -19.25 63.82 -18.27
N ASP A 632 -18.80 64.69 -19.20
CA ASP A 632 -17.89 64.36 -20.33
C ASP A 632 -16.40 64.57 -20.00
N ALA A 633 -16.13 65.10 -18.85
CA ALA A 633 -14.75 65.39 -18.44
C ALA A 633 -14.00 64.14 -18.00
N TYR A 634 -12.79 63.96 -18.56
CA TYR A 634 -11.81 62.97 -18.09
C TYR A 634 -10.57 63.70 -17.57
N ILE A 635 -10.09 63.28 -16.43
CA ILE A 635 -8.74 63.58 -15.97
C ILE A 635 -7.96 62.29 -15.99
N ILE A 636 -7.01 62.19 -16.85
CA ILE A 636 -6.25 61.00 -17.15
C ILE A 636 -4.76 61.20 -16.91
N GLY A 637 -4.11 60.14 -16.56
CA GLY A 637 -2.63 60.04 -16.51
C GLY A 637 -2.09 59.15 -17.61
N SER A 638 -1.35 58.14 -17.22
CA SER A 638 -0.79 57.16 -18.14
C SER A 638 -1.82 56.39 -18.91
N GLN A 639 -1.48 56.09 -20.17
CA GLN A 639 -2.39 55.39 -21.10
C GLN A 639 -1.67 54.17 -21.71
N PHE A 640 -2.44 53.12 -21.96
CA PHE A 640 -1.96 51.88 -22.56
C PHE A 640 -3.05 51.32 -23.51
N TRP A 641 -2.67 51.00 -24.71
CA TRP A 641 -3.55 50.38 -25.71
C TRP A 641 -3.07 48.97 -25.95
N LEU A 642 -3.88 48.00 -25.60
CA LEU A 642 -3.64 46.57 -25.82
C LEU A 642 -4.44 46.12 -27.03
N ASP A 643 -3.77 45.68 -28.09
CA ASP A 643 -4.39 45.15 -29.29
C ASP A 643 -4.68 43.66 -29.16
N SER A 644 -3.69 42.89 -28.67
CA SER A 644 -3.82 41.46 -28.52
C SER A 644 -2.75 40.89 -27.61
N PHE A 645 -2.99 39.67 -27.10
CA PHE A 645 -2.01 38.88 -26.41
C PHE A 645 -2.18 37.39 -26.67
N THR A 646 -1.09 36.63 -26.62
CA THR A 646 -1.10 35.19 -26.94
C THR A 646 -0.14 34.45 -26.01
N LEU A 647 -0.59 33.30 -25.47
CA LEU A 647 0.24 32.36 -24.74
C LEU A 647 0.90 31.38 -25.72
N HIS A 648 2.19 31.09 -25.53
CA HIS A 648 2.96 30.19 -26.38
C HIS A 648 3.33 28.91 -25.62
N TYR A 649 3.26 27.78 -26.31
CA TYR A 649 3.42 26.43 -25.78
C TYR A 649 4.46 25.66 -26.61
N ASP A 650 5.74 25.97 -26.42
CA ASP A 650 6.84 25.40 -27.23
C ASP A 650 7.27 24.01 -26.76
N LYS A 651 7.01 23.68 -25.49
CA LYS A 651 7.33 22.40 -24.85
C LYS A 651 6.11 21.55 -24.57
#